data_36806022997b34a37d905519acb0b07e
#
_entry.id   36806022997b34a37d905519acb0b07e
#
_cell.length_a   1.000
_cell.length_b   1.000
_cell.length_c   1.000
_cell.angle_alpha   90.00
_cell.angle_beta   90.00
_cell.angle_gamma   90.00
#
_symmetry.space_group_name_H-M   'P 1'
#
loop_
_entity.id
_entity.type
_entity.pdbx_description
1 polymer ?
#
loop_
_entity_poly.entity_id
_entity_poly.type
_entity_poly.pdbx_seq_one_letter_code
_entity_poly.pdbx_strand_id
1 'polypeptide(L)'
;PRKLAMLVGINEYPDPVTDLQGCLNDVELQHELLMHRFGFNPKDIIIVSDNAATNDLKPTRANILRVFKEHLIAQAKPGDVVVFHYSGHGSLVKDPNPLDTPECRKASNCDLNGTLVPNDPLPPQGTNSEIVVPDITGRTLFLLMDAINTENLTVVLDSCYSGASTRGNAVVRTAASRLSRSGETLVASAEELDYQKQWLAQLNLSVEKFQQRRQKGIAKGVALGSASRNQEALDVPFGDFHAGAFTYLLTRYLWQLPANQPKVTVQANLIRSTKAEASLRGYTQVPVVEVKPESNNGQKPFYFQDFTAPPAEAAITKVTGEQIEFWLGGVSSQNLGSANTVFTLLDSSGKTILDKSGQPIELQQTNRSSGSLFGYGKLLSGQSGIAKPGMLLRERIVGIPANPTLRVGLDSSLGDEMEQARTALQKALLTQSVNRIEQVMPVDGQSPVDYIISRMTQDYQRQLATMGEDNLPPVGSLGVFTPILKPVSSSFGRAGESATAAVNRLKPRLKLLLAGKVLQGLATPSSNLQITGEIFAASGQGPRIQIASRGARERGAPIQTIATASQSFRAGEAIQLKVENLEDQELYLSCLAIDAGGNITVLYPANWDAPEEAARIDRSSSLVVPRSEDEVVLRLGGKGFVELLTLISTSPLRNALRAMQTIARGRGLQRGFLPVEGDDPLEVLGNLLGDVEELSRSNRRNATIIVESRSAGRRGRSLDTNTLAAFSTVIQVE
;
A
#
# COMPACT_ATOMS: atom_id res chain seq x y z
N PRO A 1 -0.11 -24.15 -21.84
CA PRO A 1 0.00 -24.36 -20.40
C PRO A 1 -1.25 -23.88 -19.69
N ARG A 2 -1.78 -24.70 -18.78
CA ARG A 2 -2.88 -24.36 -17.92
C ARG A 2 -2.42 -23.43 -16.77
N LYS A 3 -3.30 -22.66 -16.20
CA LYS A 3 -3.00 -21.75 -15.09
C LYS A 3 -3.88 -22.11 -13.92
N LEU A 4 -3.29 -22.65 -12.87
CA LEU A 4 -3.98 -23.10 -11.66
C LEU A 4 -3.68 -22.15 -10.51
N ALA A 5 -4.69 -21.79 -9.73
CA ALA A 5 -4.49 -21.01 -8.52
C ALA A 5 -5.30 -21.57 -7.33
N MET A 6 -4.72 -21.48 -6.15
CA MET A 6 -5.40 -21.69 -4.88
C MET A 6 -5.16 -20.47 -4.01
N LEU A 7 -6.24 -19.84 -3.58
CA LEU A 7 -6.21 -18.61 -2.76
C LEU A 7 -6.85 -18.91 -1.41
N VAL A 8 -6.11 -18.71 -0.34
CA VAL A 8 -6.56 -18.93 1.04
C VAL A 8 -6.66 -17.60 1.77
N GLY A 9 -7.83 -17.31 2.37
CA GLY A 9 -8.06 -16.09 3.16
C GLY A 9 -8.80 -16.39 4.45
N ILE A 10 -8.22 -16.00 5.59
CA ILE A 10 -8.74 -16.31 6.92
C ILE A 10 -8.80 -15.04 7.75
N ASN A 11 -10.03 -14.57 8.03
CA ASN A 11 -10.30 -13.49 8.95
C ASN A 11 -10.73 -14.01 10.33
N GLU A 12 -11.55 -15.06 10.36
CA GLU A 12 -12.16 -15.58 11.58
C GLU A 12 -11.31 -16.71 12.18
N TYR A 13 -11.01 -16.59 13.46
CA TYR A 13 -10.19 -17.58 14.19
C TYR A 13 -10.86 -17.99 15.51
N PRO A 14 -10.71 -19.25 15.93
CA PRO A 14 -11.15 -19.68 17.26
C PRO A 14 -10.35 -18.98 18.37
N ASP A 15 -11.01 -18.71 19.50
CA ASP A 15 -10.32 -18.23 20.70
C ASP A 15 -9.11 -19.12 21.07
N PRO A 16 -7.99 -18.56 21.51
CA PRO A 16 -7.72 -17.16 21.84
C PRO A 16 -7.06 -16.32 20.72
N VAL A 17 -7.08 -16.81 19.48
CA VAL A 17 -6.48 -16.11 18.34
C VAL A 17 -7.38 -14.94 17.94
N THR A 18 -6.77 -13.79 17.64
CA THR A 18 -7.52 -12.58 17.23
C THR A 18 -7.97 -12.66 15.79
N ASP A 19 -9.19 -12.24 15.49
CA ASP A 19 -9.66 -12.10 14.12
C ASP A 19 -8.87 -11.04 13.34
N LEU A 20 -8.79 -11.26 12.02
CA LEU A 20 -8.27 -10.32 11.02
C LEU A 20 -9.43 -9.71 10.22
N GLN A 21 -9.15 -8.72 9.39
CA GLN A 21 -10.18 -8.04 8.61
C GLN A 21 -9.87 -7.96 7.11
N GLY A 22 -8.59 -8.07 6.73
CA GLY A 22 -8.13 -7.83 5.37
C GLY A 22 -7.96 -9.07 4.50
N CYS A 23 -7.95 -10.28 5.07
CA CYS A 23 -7.53 -11.47 4.32
C CYS A 23 -8.51 -11.88 3.21
N LEU A 24 -9.80 -11.64 3.40
CA LEU A 24 -10.81 -11.89 2.36
C LEU A 24 -10.66 -10.90 1.20
N ASN A 25 -10.37 -9.62 1.49
CA ASN A 25 -10.06 -8.64 0.46
C ASN A 25 -8.75 -8.96 -0.28
N ASP A 26 -7.75 -9.53 0.41
CA ASP A 26 -6.50 -9.97 -0.24
C ASP A 26 -6.76 -11.09 -1.26
N VAL A 27 -7.62 -12.05 -0.91
CA VAL A 27 -8.03 -13.12 -1.83
C VAL A 27 -8.74 -12.53 -3.05
N GLU A 28 -9.63 -11.58 -2.84
CA GLU A 28 -10.36 -10.90 -3.92
C GLU A 28 -9.41 -10.08 -4.80
N LEU A 29 -8.46 -9.35 -4.21
CA LEU A 29 -7.40 -8.63 -4.92
C LEU A 29 -6.58 -9.55 -5.84
N GLN A 30 -6.17 -10.72 -5.34
CA GLN A 30 -5.44 -11.72 -6.12
C GLN A 30 -6.31 -12.37 -7.20
N HIS A 31 -7.55 -12.72 -6.87
CA HIS A 31 -8.49 -13.33 -7.81
C HIS A 31 -8.70 -12.45 -9.04
N GLU A 32 -9.08 -11.20 -8.84
CA GLU A 32 -9.34 -10.25 -9.94
C GLU A 32 -8.06 -9.93 -10.74
N LEU A 33 -6.90 -9.82 -10.06
CA LEU A 33 -5.62 -9.64 -10.74
C LEU A 33 -5.29 -10.82 -11.66
N LEU A 34 -5.39 -12.05 -11.13
CA LEU A 34 -5.06 -13.25 -11.90
C LEU A 34 -5.98 -13.43 -13.11
N MET A 35 -7.27 -13.17 -12.95
CA MET A 35 -8.22 -13.24 -14.06
C MET A 35 -7.96 -12.17 -15.12
N HIS A 36 -7.96 -10.90 -14.72
CA HIS A 36 -8.01 -9.79 -15.66
C HIS A 36 -6.64 -9.41 -16.24
N ARG A 37 -5.56 -9.59 -15.49
CA ARG A 37 -4.22 -9.20 -15.96
C ARG A 37 -3.41 -10.39 -16.46
N PHE A 38 -3.58 -11.57 -15.86
CA PHE A 38 -2.80 -12.77 -16.19
C PHE A 38 -3.59 -13.83 -16.98
N GLY A 39 -4.91 -13.63 -17.16
CA GLY A 39 -5.78 -14.50 -17.95
C GLY A 39 -5.94 -15.90 -17.37
N PHE A 40 -6.02 -16.02 -16.04
CA PHE A 40 -6.44 -17.26 -15.40
C PHE A 40 -7.94 -17.48 -15.66
N ASN A 41 -8.30 -18.74 -15.90
CA ASN A 41 -9.71 -19.09 -16.00
C ASN A 41 -10.31 -19.14 -14.59
N PRO A 42 -11.45 -18.47 -14.31
CA PRO A 42 -12.09 -18.53 -12.99
C PRO A 42 -12.35 -19.95 -12.49
N LYS A 43 -12.58 -20.92 -13.39
CA LYS A 43 -12.77 -22.35 -13.03
C LYS A 43 -11.49 -23.03 -12.53
N ASP A 44 -10.34 -22.46 -12.82
CA ASP A 44 -9.02 -22.96 -12.42
C ASP A 44 -8.47 -22.21 -11.19
N ILE A 45 -9.26 -21.33 -10.59
CA ILE A 45 -8.97 -20.65 -9.33
C ILE A 45 -9.90 -21.22 -8.24
N ILE A 46 -9.33 -21.83 -7.22
CA ILE A 46 -10.08 -22.30 -6.05
C ILE A 46 -9.82 -21.37 -4.87
N ILE A 47 -10.90 -20.89 -4.27
CA ILE A 47 -10.85 -20.03 -3.09
C ILE A 47 -11.25 -20.86 -1.86
N VAL A 48 -10.40 -20.83 -0.84
CA VAL A 48 -10.60 -21.47 0.47
C VAL A 48 -10.65 -20.35 1.52
N SER A 49 -11.82 -20.06 2.08
CA SER A 49 -12.00 -18.88 2.92
C SER A 49 -13.18 -18.98 3.89
N ASP A 50 -13.24 -18.07 4.86
CA ASP A 50 -14.31 -18.03 5.86
C ASP A 50 -15.70 -17.85 5.24
N ASN A 51 -15.79 -17.08 4.15
CA ASN A 51 -17.05 -16.83 3.44
C ASN A 51 -17.37 -17.87 2.36
N ALA A 52 -16.61 -18.99 2.28
CA ALA A 52 -16.91 -20.06 1.33
C ALA A 52 -18.33 -20.60 1.52
N ALA A 53 -19.02 -20.82 0.40
CA ALA A 53 -20.41 -21.26 0.39
C ALA A 53 -20.59 -22.70 0.90
N THR A 54 -19.55 -23.51 0.82
CA THR A 54 -19.56 -24.94 1.20
C THR A 54 -18.49 -25.23 2.26
N ASN A 55 -18.78 -26.20 3.13
CA ASN A 55 -17.88 -26.56 4.24
C ASN A 55 -16.54 -27.14 3.78
N ASP A 56 -16.48 -27.75 2.62
CA ASP A 56 -15.27 -28.32 2.03
C ASP A 56 -14.28 -27.26 1.52
N LEU A 57 -14.71 -26.00 1.43
CA LEU A 57 -13.86 -24.87 1.10
C LEU A 57 -13.65 -23.89 2.28
N LYS A 58 -14.10 -24.24 3.49
CA LYS A 58 -13.73 -23.51 4.71
C LYS A 58 -12.22 -23.69 5.01
N PRO A 59 -11.54 -22.69 5.58
CA PRO A 59 -10.08 -22.71 5.66
C PRO A 59 -9.53 -23.52 6.85
N THR A 60 -10.07 -24.72 7.03
CA THR A 60 -9.51 -25.68 7.97
C THR A 60 -8.24 -26.31 7.42
N ARG A 61 -7.37 -26.80 8.30
CA ARG A 61 -6.15 -27.54 7.94
C ARG A 61 -6.43 -28.66 6.93
N ALA A 62 -7.44 -29.47 7.21
CA ALA A 62 -7.81 -30.59 6.36
C ALA A 62 -8.21 -30.14 4.94
N ASN A 63 -9.03 -29.10 4.82
CA ASN A 63 -9.46 -28.57 3.53
C ASN A 63 -8.31 -27.90 2.76
N ILE A 64 -7.47 -27.10 3.44
CA ILE A 64 -6.31 -26.46 2.81
C ILE A 64 -5.39 -27.52 2.19
N LEU A 65 -5.03 -28.56 2.95
CA LEU A 65 -4.16 -29.63 2.48
C LEU A 65 -4.81 -30.48 1.38
N ARG A 66 -6.11 -30.76 1.49
CA ARG A 66 -6.86 -31.50 0.48
C ARG A 66 -6.93 -30.73 -0.84
N VAL A 67 -7.34 -29.48 -0.82
CA VAL A 67 -7.46 -28.65 -2.03
C VAL A 67 -6.08 -28.45 -2.67
N PHE A 68 -5.04 -28.21 -1.88
CA PHE A 68 -3.67 -28.10 -2.40
C PHE A 68 -3.26 -29.38 -3.15
N LYS A 69 -3.52 -30.55 -2.56
CA LYS A 69 -3.22 -31.84 -3.19
C LYS A 69 -4.05 -32.10 -4.44
N GLU A 70 -5.37 -31.94 -4.36
CA GLU A 70 -6.29 -32.29 -5.45
C GLU A 70 -6.25 -31.29 -6.62
N HIS A 71 -6.07 -30.00 -6.34
CA HIS A 71 -6.09 -28.95 -7.36
C HIS A 71 -4.70 -28.61 -7.88
N LEU A 72 -3.72 -28.38 -7.01
CA LEU A 72 -2.40 -27.95 -7.47
C LEU A 72 -1.48 -29.13 -7.81
N ILE A 73 -1.38 -30.15 -6.93
CA ILE A 73 -0.45 -31.26 -7.15
C ILE A 73 -0.98 -32.21 -8.23
N ALA A 74 -2.23 -32.67 -8.09
CA ALA A 74 -2.78 -33.70 -8.97
C ALA A 74 -3.07 -33.20 -10.39
N GLN A 75 -3.34 -31.90 -10.58
CA GLN A 75 -3.72 -31.37 -11.88
C GLN A 75 -2.57 -30.70 -12.65
N ALA A 76 -1.55 -30.18 -11.97
CA ALA A 76 -0.44 -29.51 -12.63
C ALA A 76 0.39 -30.47 -13.50
N LYS A 77 0.69 -30.01 -14.70
CA LYS A 77 1.56 -30.71 -15.68
C LYS A 77 2.82 -29.88 -15.92
N PRO A 78 3.89 -30.50 -16.44
CA PRO A 78 5.10 -29.77 -16.82
C PRO A 78 4.78 -28.58 -17.74
N GLY A 79 5.27 -27.41 -17.37
CA GLY A 79 5.04 -26.16 -18.11
C GLY A 79 3.78 -25.39 -17.71
N ASP A 80 2.87 -25.96 -16.92
CA ASP A 80 1.73 -25.21 -16.36
C ASP A 80 2.21 -24.15 -15.38
N VAL A 81 1.38 -23.13 -15.15
CA VAL A 81 1.62 -22.07 -14.17
C VAL A 81 0.78 -22.33 -12.93
N VAL A 82 1.40 -22.29 -11.76
CA VAL A 82 0.73 -22.52 -10.48
C VAL A 82 0.96 -21.34 -9.55
N VAL A 83 -0.13 -20.87 -8.93
CA VAL A 83 -0.11 -19.81 -7.89
C VAL A 83 -0.77 -20.35 -6.62
N PHE A 84 -0.05 -20.26 -5.52
CA PHE A 84 -0.60 -20.45 -4.18
C PHE A 84 -0.50 -19.14 -3.40
N HIS A 85 -1.61 -18.63 -2.92
CA HIS A 85 -1.68 -17.45 -2.08
C HIS A 85 -2.31 -17.79 -0.73
N TYR A 86 -1.70 -17.32 0.34
CA TYR A 86 -2.22 -17.44 1.69
C TYR A 86 -2.21 -16.06 2.36
N SER A 87 -3.36 -15.65 2.87
CA SER A 87 -3.55 -14.46 3.71
C SER A 87 -4.19 -14.87 5.02
N GLY A 88 -3.48 -14.67 6.12
CA GLY A 88 -3.93 -15.09 7.44
C GLY A 88 -2.83 -14.96 8.50
N HIS A 89 -3.09 -15.48 9.68
CA HIS A 89 -2.07 -15.56 10.72
C HIS A 89 -0.95 -16.55 10.36
N GLY A 90 0.26 -16.17 10.76
CA GLY A 90 1.38 -17.09 10.87
C GLY A 90 1.77 -17.31 12.32
N SER A 91 2.62 -18.29 12.56
CA SER A 91 3.13 -18.62 13.88
C SER A 91 4.52 -19.25 13.79
N LEU A 92 5.12 -19.56 14.93
CA LEU A 92 6.40 -20.24 15.05
C LEU A 92 6.25 -21.45 15.97
N VAL A 93 6.59 -22.62 15.47
CA VAL A 93 6.63 -23.85 16.27
C VAL A 93 8.06 -24.39 16.36
N LYS A 94 8.34 -25.14 17.42
CA LYS A 94 9.62 -25.85 17.59
C LYS A 94 9.89 -26.76 16.38
N ASP A 95 11.04 -26.58 15.73
CA ASP A 95 11.47 -27.43 14.60
C ASP A 95 12.22 -28.66 15.15
N PRO A 96 11.75 -29.89 14.90
CA PRO A 96 12.47 -31.11 15.33
C PRO A 96 13.83 -31.28 14.65
N ASN A 97 14.06 -30.60 13.51
CA ASN A 97 15.32 -30.57 12.77
C ASN A 97 15.61 -29.15 12.29
N PRO A 98 16.13 -28.28 13.18
CA PRO A 98 16.33 -26.86 12.90
C PRO A 98 17.27 -26.61 11.72
N LEU A 99 17.03 -25.49 11.01
CA LEU A 99 17.94 -24.97 10.00
C LEU A 99 18.85 -23.93 10.63
N ASP A 100 20.15 -24.04 10.35
CA ASP A 100 21.13 -23.05 10.79
C ASP A 100 21.44 -22.09 9.63
N THR A 101 20.59 -21.06 9.45
CA THR A 101 20.79 -20.04 8.44
C THR A 101 21.26 -18.70 9.07
N PRO A 102 21.96 -17.83 8.31
CA PRO A 102 22.34 -16.51 8.81
C PRO A 102 21.15 -15.67 9.29
N GLU A 103 20.00 -15.80 8.65
CA GLU A 103 18.76 -15.09 8.96
C GLU A 103 18.22 -15.53 10.32
N CYS A 104 18.14 -16.83 10.56
CA CYS A 104 17.65 -17.34 11.83
C CYS A 104 18.59 -17.06 12.98
N ARG A 105 19.94 -17.06 12.75
CA ARG A 105 20.92 -16.66 13.78
C ARG A 105 20.74 -15.20 14.19
N LYS A 106 20.50 -14.30 13.22
CA LYS A 106 20.22 -12.87 13.50
C LYS A 106 18.94 -12.68 14.31
N ALA A 107 17.93 -13.49 14.04
CA ALA A 107 16.64 -13.42 14.72
C ALA A 107 16.61 -14.21 16.05
N SER A 108 17.68 -14.95 16.40
CA SER A 108 17.75 -15.82 17.57
C SER A 108 16.63 -16.86 17.66
N ASN A 109 16.15 -17.34 16.52
CA ASN A 109 15.01 -18.28 16.40
C ASN A 109 15.28 -19.44 15.44
N CYS A 110 16.54 -19.92 15.38
CA CYS A 110 16.96 -21.03 14.52
C CYS A 110 16.23 -22.35 14.84
N ASP A 111 15.82 -22.53 16.07
CA ASP A 111 15.10 -23.70 16.57
C ASP A 111 13.60 -23.71 16.25
N LEU A 112 13.10 -22.68 15.56
CA LEU A 112 11.70 -22.52 15.23
C LEU A 112 11.43 -22.65 13.72
N ASN A 113 10.26 -23.17 13.37
CA ASN A 113 9.73 -23.25 12.01
C ASN A 113 8.48 -22.39 11.86
N GLY A 114 8.42 -21.59 10.81
CA GLY A 114 7.25 -20.79 10.49
C GLY A 114 6.06 -21.66 10.07
N THR A 115 4.85 -21.21 10.39
CA THR A 115 3.61 -21.95 10.10
C THR A 115 2.56 -21.06 9.47
N LEU A 116 1.59 -21.69 8.78
CA LEU A 116 0.32 -21.11 8.38
C LEU A 116 -0.73 -21.58 9.38
N VAL A 117 -1.48 -20.66 9.96
CA VAL A 117 -2.49 -20.96 11.00
C VAL A 117 -3.86 -21.14 10.34
N PRO A 118 -4.43 -22.35 10.34
CA PRO A 118 -5.77 -22.59 9.81
C PRO A 118 -6.86 -22.19 10.80
N ASN A 119 -8.10 -22.18 10.35
CA ASN A 119 -9.27 -21.94 11.21
C ASN A 119 -9.72 -23.24 11.94
N ASP A 120 -8.80 -23.88 12.62
CA ASP A 120 -9.10 -25.04 13.45
C ASP A 120 -8.96 -24.69 14.93
N PRO A 121 -9.82 -25.24 15.81
CA PRO A 121 -9.64 -25.09 17.23
C PRO A 121 -8.35 -25.78 17.70
N LEU A 122 -7.80 -25.31 18.79
CA LEU A 122 -6.65 -25.97 19.39
C LEU A 122 -6.98 -27.43 19.74
N PRO A 123 -6.10 -28.37 19.41
CA PRO A 123 -6.27 -29.76 19.83
C PRO A 123 -6.19 -29.87 21.36
N PRO A 124 -6.61 -31.00 21.95
CA PRO A 124 -6.48 -31.24 23.40
C PRO A 124 -5.04 -31.01 23.86
N GLN A 125 -4.87 -30.21 24.90
CA GLN A 125 -3.57 -29.85 25.44
C GLN A 125 -3.13 -30.84 26.52
N GLY A 126 -1.84 -31.15 26.56
CA GLY A 126 -1.22 -31.92 27.64
C GLY A 126 -0.97 -31.08 28.90
N THR A 127 -0.38 -31.74 29.91
CA THR A 127 -0.01 -31.09 31.19
C THR A 127 1.38 -30.42 31.18
N ASN A 128 2.08 -30.47 30.05
CA ASN A 128 3.43 -29.96 29.87
C ASN A 128 3.41 -28.48 29.47
N SER A 129 4.58 -27.82 29.51
CA SER A 129 4.77 -26.47 29.05
C SER A 129 4.76 -26.31 27.50
N GLU A 130 4.36 -27.34 26.78
CA GLU A 130 4.24 -27.35 25.32
C GLU A 130 2.77 -27.18 24.91
N ILE A 131 2.49 -26.25 24.00
CA ILE A 131 1.16 -26.04 23.42
C ILE A 131 1.14 -26.65 22.03
N VAL A 132 0.29 -27.64 21.82
CA VAL A 132 0.10 -28.30 20.52
C VAL A 132 -0.82 -27.42 19.66
N VAL A 133 -0.39 -27.13 18.42
CA VAL A 133 -1.16 -26.33 17.46
C VAL A 133 -1.47 -27.11 16.18
N PRO A 134 -2.62 -26.82 15.50
CA PRO A 134 -3.02 -27.54 14.29
C PRO A 134 -2.37 -26.94 13.02
N ASP A 135 -1.32 -26.18 13.16
CA ASP A 135 -0.70 -25.39 12.11
C ASP A 135 -0.11 -26.24 10.97
N ILE A 136 -0.09 -25.68 9.77
CA ILE A 136 0.63 -26.22 8.61
C ILE A 136 2.04 -25.64 8.63
N THR A 137 3.05 -26.46 8.86
CA THR A 137 4.43 -25.98 9.00
C THR A 137 5.09 -25.68 7.66
N GLY A 138 6.11 -24.82 7.66
CA GLY A 138 6.94 -24.54 6.48
C GLY A 138 7.62 -25.80 5.93
N ARG A 139 7.86 -26.81 6.78
CA ARG A 139 8.35 -28.14 6.36
C ARG A 139 7.34 -28.84 5.44
N THR A 140 6.07 -28.83 5.82
CA THR A 140 4.97 -29.38 5.02
C THR A 140 4.80 -28.59 3.73
N LEU A 141 4.81 -27.26 3.80
CA LEU A 141 4.72 -26.42 2.60
C LEU A 141 5.85 -26.72 1.62
N PHE A 142 7.09 -26.91 2.09
CA PHE A 142 8.21 -27.32 1.24
C PHE A 142 7.94 -28.62 0.49
N LEU A 143 7.43 -29.66 1.19
CA LEU A 143 7.11 -30.97 0.59
C LEU A 143 5.97 -30.86 -0.43
N LEU A 144 4.94 -30.07 -0.13
CA LEU A 144 3.83 -29.82 -1.05
C LEU A 144 4.30 -29.08 -2.31
N MET A 145 5.16 -28.07 -2.15
CA MET A 145 5.78 -27.36 -3.30
C MET A 145 6.62 -28.31 -4.14
N ASP A 146 7.38 -29.21 -3.52
CA ASP A 146 8.22 -30.19 -4.22
C ASP A 146 7.39 -31.20 -5.03
N ALA A 147 6.20 -31.53 -4.53
CA ALA A 147 5.29 -32.47 -5.18
C ALA A 147 4.59 -31.91 -6.43
N ILE A 148 4.53 -30.57 -6.62
CA ILE A 148 3.91 -29.96 -7.81
C ILE A 148 4.71 -30.29 -9.05
N ASN A 149 4.05 -30.73 -10.12
CA ASN A 149 4.70 -31.20 -11.36
C ASN A 149 5.01 -30.08 -12.35
N THR A 150 5.43 -28.90 -11.87
CA THR A 150 5.93 -27.81 -12.70
C THR A 150 6.94 -26.95 -11.93
N GLU A 151 7.86 -26.32 -12.60
CA GLU A 151 8.79 -25.34 -12.03
C GLU A 151 8.20 -23.91 -11.98
N ASN A 152 7.10 -23.68 -12.68
CA ASN A 152 6.47 -22.35 -12.77
C ASN A 152 5.51 -22.13 -11.60
N LEU A 153 6.03 -22.19 -10.40
CA LEU A 153 5.29 -22.02 -9.14
C LEU A 153 5.59 -20.66 -8.53
N THR A 154 4.55 -19.94 -8.17
CA THR A 154 4.65 -18.75 -7.30
C THR A 154 3.85 -18.98 -6.02
N VAL A 155 4.50 -18.84 -4.88
CA VAL A 155 3.90 -18.86 -3.54
C VAL A 155 3.89 -17.44 -3.00
N VAL A 156 2.75 -16.96 -2.53
CA VAL A 156 2.57 -15.62 -1.93
C VAL A 156 2.03 -15.81 -0.52
N LEU A 157 2.79 -15.39 0.48
CA LEU A 157 2.44 -15.54 1.90
C LEU A 157 2.30 -14.16 2.54
N ASP A 158 1.09 -13.76 2.84
CA ASP A 158 0.80 -12.55 3.61
C ASP A 158 0.44 -12.90 5.05
N SER A 159 1.47 -13.24 5.78
CA SER A 159 1.43 -13.66 7.18
C SER A 159 2.74 -13.33 7.86
N CYS A 160 2.77 -13.23 9.19
CA CYS A 160 4.00 -13.03 9.95
C CYS A 160 4.29 -14.16 10.91
N TYR A 161 5.59 -14.30 11.19
CA TYR A 161 6.10 -15.31 12.12
C TYR A 161 6.56 -14.71 13.45
N SER A 162 6.56 -13.38 13.61
CA SER A 162 7.00 -12.71 14.84
C SER A 162 5.93 -12.71 15.92
N GLY A 163 6.32 -12.88 17.18
CA GLY A 163 5.43 -12.98 18.33
C GLY A 163 4.85 -11.67 18.87
N ALA A 164 4.71 -10.62 18.05
CA ALA A 164 4.17 -9.33 18.51
C ALA A 164 2.63 -9.34 18.54
N SER A 165 2.06 -8.66 19.53
CA SER A 165 0.62 -8.50 19.73
C SER A 165 0.07 -7.29 18.98
N THR A 166 -1.27 -7.16 18.95
CA THR A 166 -1.97 -5.99 18.44
C THR A 166 -1.41 -4.67 18.99
N ARG A 167 -1.21 -3.69 18.11
CA ARG A 167 -0.73 -2.35 18.48
C ARG A 167 -1.68 -1.30 17.95
N GLY A 168 -2.34 -0.60 18.88
CA GLY A 168 -3.28 0.43 18.49
C GLY A 168 -4.42 -0.10 17.65
N ASN A 169 -4.63 0.49 16.48
CA ASN A 169 -5.73 0.19 15.56
C ASN A 169 -5.32 -0.72 14.38
N ALA A 170 -4.12 -1.25 14.37
CA ALA A 170 -3.67 -2.21 13.37
C ALA A 170 -3.46 -3.59 13.99
N VAL A 171 -3.83 -4.62 13.26
CA VAL A 171 -3.70 -6.00 13.67
C VAL A 171 -2.47 -6.61 13.00
N VAL A 172 -1.63 -7.26 13.80
CA VAL A 172 -0.49 -8.01 13.32
C VAL A 172 -0.91 -9.43 13.00
N ARG A 173 -0.53 -9.95 11.86
CA ARG A 173 -0.92 -11.29 11.36
C ARG A 173 -0.13 -12.42 12.03
N THR A 174 -0.10 -12.44 13.38
CA THR A 174 0.55 -13.49 14.16
C THR A 174 -0.35 -14.03 15.25
N ALA A 175 -0.39 -15.36 15.39
CA ALA A 175 -1.09 -16.07 16.45
C ALA A 175 -0.20 -16.36 17.68
N ALA A 176 1.12 -16.35 17.52
CA ALA A 176 2.06 -16.86 18.54
C ALA A 176 1.94 -16.18 19.91
N SER A 177 1.76 -14.87 19.95
CA SER A 177 1.73 -14.08 21.21
C SER A 177 0.48 -14.33 22.08
N ARG A 178 -0.59 -14.83 21.50
CA ARG A 178 -1.83 -15.13 22.24
C ARG A 178 -1.93 -16.61 22.65
N LEU A 179 -1.20 -17.46 21.94
CA LEU A 179 -1.20 -18.89 22.20
C LEU A 179 -0.20 -19.30 23.30
N SER A 180 0.94 -18.60 23.43
CA SER A 180 1.94 -18.95 24.42
C SER A 180 2.08 -17.87 25.51
N ARG A 181 2.07 -18.31 26.76
CA ARG A 181 2.49 -17.49 27.91
C ARG A 181 4.01 -17.57 28.06
N SER A 182 4.57 -16.68 28.87
CA SER A 182 6.02 -16.70 29.13
C SER A 182 6.49 -18.07 29.62
N GLY A 183 7.37 -18.72 28.83
CA GLY A 183 7.93 -20.05 29.13
C GLY A 183 7.25 -21.24 28.45
N GLU A 184 6.16 -21.03 27.68
CA GLU A 184 5.52 -22.08 26.90
C GLU A 184 6.07 -22.11 25.47
N THR A 185 6.14 -23.29 24.87
CA THR A 185 6.62 -23.50 23.51
C THR A 185 5.54 -24.11 22.63
N LEU A 186 5.31 -23.52 21.45
CA LEU A 186 4.38 -24.07 20.48
C LEU A 186 5.04 -25.26 19.74
N VAL A 187 4.30 -26.36 19.58
CA VAL A 187 4.75 -27.57 18.90
C VAL A 187 3.73 -28.04 17.88
N ALA A 188 4.21 -28.64 16.80
CA ALA A 188 3.36 -29.19 15.76
C ALA A 188 2.55 -30.39 16.29
N SER A 189 1.33 -30.55 15.80
CA SER A 189 0.48 -31.73 16.13
C SER A 189 1.06 -33.01 15.59
N ALA A 190 0.66 -34.15 16.19
CA ALA A 190 1.04 -35.47 15.70
C ALA A 190 0.57 -35.71 14.25
N GLU A 191 -0.62 -35.22 13.90
CA GLU A 191 -1.16 -35.27 12.53
C GLU A 191 -0.27 -34.56 11.53
N GLU A 192 0.28 -33.40 11.89
CA GLU A 192 1.20 -32.64 11.05
C GLU A 192 2.50 -33.42 10.81
N LEU A 193 3.05 -34.01 11.85
CA LEU A 193 4.29 -34.81 11.75
C LEU A 193 4.08 -36.09 10.94
N ASP A 194 2.94 -36.76 11.08
CA ASP A 194 2.61 -37.97 10.31
C ASP A 194 2.33 -37.62 8.84
N TYR A 195 1.71 -36.52 8.57
CA TYR A 195 1.52 -36.02 7.20
C TYR A 195 2.87 -35.74 6.49
N GLN A 196 3.84 -35.19 7.20
CA GLN A 196 5.20 -35.02 6.67
C GLN A 196 5.87 -36.36 6.36
N LYS A 197 5.76 -37.34 7.24
CA LYS A 197 6.31 -38.68 6.98
C LYS A 197 5.70 -39.32 5.73
N GLN A 198 4.39 -39.17 5.53
CA GLN A 198 3.71 -39.66 4.33
C GLN A 198 4.27 -39.01 3.05
N TRP A 199 4.46 -37.69 3.05
CA TRP A 199 5.01 -36.99 1.90
C TRP A 199 6.48 -37.32 1.65
N LEU A 200 7.30 -37.48 2.69
CA LEU A 200 8.69 -37.95 2.54
C LEU A 200 8.74 -39.30 1.85
N ALA A 201 7.86 -40.24 2.24
CA ALA A 201 7.75 -41.53 1.61
C ALA A 201 7.28 -41.45 0.15
N GLN A 202 6.25 -40.65 -0.14
CA GLN A 202 5.73 -40.43 -1.51
C GLN A 202 6.77 -39.84 -2.44
N LEU A 203 7.58 -38.90 -1.95
CA LEU A 203 8.65 -38.20 -2.72
C LEU A 203 9.96 -39.01 -2.72
N ASN A 204 10.01 -40.18 -2.06
CA ASN A 204 11.22 -40.96 -1.90
C ASN A 204 12.41 -40.18 -1.35
N LEU A 205 12.15 -39.34 -0.34
CA LEU A 205 13.16 -38.49 0.31
C LEU A 205 13.50 -39.03 1.69
N SER A 206 14.80 -39.25 1.95
CA SER A 206 15.26 -39.46 3.33
C SER A 206 15.21 -38.14 4.12
N VAL A 207 15.16 -38.23 5.44
CA VAL A 207 15.15 -37.05 6.33
C VAL A 207 16.39 -36.18 6.13
N GLU A 208 17.57 -36.81 5.96
CA GLU A 208 18.84 -36.11 5.74
C GLU A 208 18.84 -35.34 4.41
N LYS A 209 18.33 -35.98 3.34
CA LYS A 209 18.25 -35.33 2.02
C LYS A 209 17.22 -34.19 2.00
N PHE A 210 16.11 -34.36 2.70
CA PHE A 210 15.12 -33.32 2.92
C PHE A 210 15.72 -32.12 3.65
N GLN A 211 16.45 -32.36 4.75
CA GLN A 211 17.12 -31.32 5.52
C GLN A 211 18.16 -30.55 4.66
N GLN A 212 18.98 -31.25 3.90
CA GLN A 212 19.97 -30.65 2.99
C GLN A 212 19.30 -29.76 1.92
N ARG A 213 18.16 -30.20 1.38
CA ARG A 213 17.41 -29.40 0.38
C ARG A 213 16.79 -28.16 1.00
N ARG A 214 16.18 -28.26 2.18
CA ARG A 214 15.64 -27.11 2.91
C ARG A 214 16.72 -26.09 3.26
N GLN A 215 17.92 -26.53 3.60
CA GLN A 215 19.05 -25.65 3.93
C GLN A 215 19.54 -24.84 2.74
N LYS A 216 19.34 -25.33 1.52
CA LYS A 216 19.66 -24.60 0.29
C LYS A 216 18.62 -23.53 -0.06
N GLY A 217 17.38 -23.64 0.38
CA GLY A 217 16.27 -22.71 0.10
C GLY A 217 14.95 -23.42 -0.23
N ILE A 218 14.07 -22.74 -0.97
CA ILE A 218 12.74 -23.26 -1.33
C ILE A 218 12.80 -24.39 -2.35
N ALA A 219 11.78 -25.25 -2.35
CA ALA A 219 11.72 -26.45 -3.17
C ALA A 219 11.61 -26.14 -4.68
N LYS A 220 10.73 -25.22 -5.06
CA LYS A 220 10.42 -24.87 -6.47
C LYS A 220 10.02 -23.40 -6.63
N GLY A 221 10.17 -22.89 -7.82
CA GLY A 221 9.61 -21.63 -8.24
C GLY A 221 10.16 -20.40 -7.52
N VAL A 222 9.25 -19.58 -7.04
CA VAL A 222 9.50 -18.33 -6.30
C VAL A 222 8.52 -18.23 -5.14
N ALA A 223 9.00 -17.84 -3.97
CA ALA A 223 8.18 -17.52 -2.81
C ALA A 223 8.31 -16.03 -2.45
N LEU A 224 7.18 -15.40 -2.17
CA LEU A 224 7.05 -14.02 -1.75
C LEU A 224 6.47 -14.01 -0.34
N GLY A 225 7.22 -13.54 0.63
CA GLY A 225 6.75 -13.32 2.00
C GLY A 225 6.49 -11.83 2.25
N SER A 226 5.42 -11.51 2.93
CA SER A 226 5.02 -10.13 3.21
C SER A 226 5.96 -9.42 4.18
N ALA A 227 6.66 -10.16 5.03
CA ALA A 227 7.60 -9.63 6.01
C ALA A 227 8.78 -10.58 6.23
N SER A 228 9.91 -10.05 6.66
CA SER A 228 11.03 -10.88 7.11
C SER A 228 10.71 -11.55 8.46
N ARG A 229 11.47 -12.59 8.81
CA ARG A 229 11.20 -13.52 9.91
C ARG A 229 10.97 -12.88 11.29
N ASN A 230 11.55 -11.73 11.53
CA ASN A 230 11.46 -10.96 12.78
C ASN A 230 10.65 -9.67 12.64
N GLN A 231 9.89 -9.53 11.56
CA GLN A 231 9.07 -8.36 11.28
C GLN A 231 7.58 -8.72 11.22
N GLU A 232 6.75 -7.70 11.26
CA GLU A 232 5.31 -7.82 11.31
C GLU A 232 4.69 -7.66 9.93
N ALA A 233 3.81 -8.57 9.53
CA ALA A 233 2.90 -8.38 8.41
C ALA A 233 1.62 -7.72 8.91
N LEU A 234 1.17 -6.71 8.20
CA LEU A 234 0.15 -5.79 8.67
C LEU A 234 -1.19 -6.03 7.98
N ASP A 235 -2.23 -6.16 8.79
CA ASP A 235 -3.62 -6.04 8.41
C ASP A 235 -4.08 -4.62 8.75
N VAL A 236 -4.22 -3.76 7.73
CA VAL A 236 -4.40 -2.32 7.92
C VAL A 236 -5.56 -1.76 7.11
N PRO A 237 -6.21 -0.69 7.60
CA PRO A 237 -7.23 0.00 6.84
C PRO A 237 -6.61 0.83 5.69
N PHE A 238 -7.22 0.69 4.52
CA PHE A 238 -7.02 1.53 3.34
C PHE A 238 -8.32 2.30 3.06
N GLY A 239 -8.47 3.48 3.63
CA GLY A 239 -9.72 4.22 3.61
C GLY A 239 -10.78 3.54 4.48
N ASP A 240 -11.79 2.94 3.88
CA ASP A 240 -12.89 2.25 4.57
C ASP A 240 -12.89 0.72 4.40
N PHE A 241 -11.85 0.14 3.80
CA PHE A 241 -11.64 -1.31 3.72
C PHE A 241 -10.31 -1.72 4.33
N HIS A 242 -10.18 -2.98 4.73
CA HIS A 242 -8.93 -3.55 5.25
C HIS A 242 -8.30 -4.48 4.22
N ALA A 243 -6.98 -4.53 4.23
CA ALA A 243 -6.19 -5.48 3.44
C ALA A 243 -4.82 -5.69 4.07
N GLY A 244 -4.13 -6.73 3.69
CA GLY A 244 -2.70 -6.86 3.95
C GLY A 244 -1.93 -5.77 3.19
N ALA A 245 -1.09 -5.04 3.91
CA ALA A 245 -0.32 -3.95 3.30
C ALA A 245 0.49 -4.46 2.09
N PHE A 246 1.09 -5.63 2.22
CA PHE A 246 1.85 -6.26 1.14
C PHE A 246 0.98 -6.66 -0.05
N THR A 247 -0.10 -7.41 0.18
CA THR A 247 -0.97 -7.91 -0.90
C THR A 247 -1.63 -6.77 -1.66
N TYR A 248 -2.12 -5.74 -0.96
CA TYR A 248 -2.71 -4.57 -1.61
C TYR A 248 -1.71 -3.83 -2.51
N LEU A 249 -0.50 -3.56 -2.01
CA LEU A 249 0.53 -2.86 -2.79
C LEU A 249 1.05 -3.72 -3.95
N LEU A 250 1.21 -5.03 -3.76
CA LEU A 250 1.58 -5.97 -4.81
C LEU A 250 0.56 -5.94 -5.95
N THR A 251 -0.71 -6.15 -5.62
CA THR A 251 -1.76 -6.26 -6.63
C THR A 251 -1.98 -4.94 -7.36
N ARG A 252 -2.04 -3.83 -6.64
CA ARG A 252 -2.16 -2.49 -7.24
C ARG A 252 -0.98 -2.18 -8.17
N TYR A 253 0.24 -2.49 -7.77
CA TYR A 253 1.42 -2.31 -8.61
C TYR A 253 1.34 -3.15 -9.90
N LEU A 254 0.94 -4.42 -9.78
CA LEU A 254 0.79 -5.32 -10.93
C LEU A 254 -0.36 -4.94 -11.87
N TRP A 255 -1.42 -4.28 -11.37
CA TRP A 255 -2.48 -3.72 -12.22
C TRP A 255 -1.95 -2.65 -13.18
N GLN A 256 -1.01 -1.83 -12.73
CA GLN A 256 -0.49 -0.67 -13.46
C GLN A 256 0.81 -0.96 -14.23
N LEU A 257 1.41 -2.15 -14.05
CA LEU A 257 2.68 -2.48 -14.65
C LEU A 257 2.54 -2.77 -16.16
N PRO A 258 3.39 -2.16 -17.02
CA PRO A 258 3.49 -2.56 -18.43
C PRO A 258 3.92 -4.02 -18.59
N ALA A 259 3.62 -4.62 -19.74
CA ALA A 259 4.03 -5.98 -20.06
C ALA A 259 5.57 -6.16 -20.00
N ASN A 260 6.00 -7.38 -19.73
CA ASN A 260 7.39 -7.82 -19.86
C ASN A 260 8.42 -7.19 -18.91
N GLN A 261 8.00 -6.85 -17.69
CA GLN A 261 8.96 -6.44 -16.65
C GLN A 261 9.56 -7.66 -15.93
N PRO A 262 10.91 -7.74 -15.80
CA PRO A 262 11.56 -8.81 -15.06
C PRO A 262 11.12 -8.84 -13.59
N LYS A 263 10.98 -10.04 -13.01
CA LYS A 263 10.62 -10.21 -11.59
C LYS A 263 11.49 -9.38 -10.66
N VAL A 264 12.79 -9.31 -10.90
CA VAL A 264 13.73 -8.54 -10.07
C VAL A 264 13.32 -7.06 -9.96
N THR A 265 12.89 -6.47 -11.07
CA THR A 265 12.39 -5.08 -11.09
C THR A 265 11.10 -4.92 -10.30
N VAL A 266 10.16 -5.85 -10.50
CA VAL A 266 8.88 -5.87 -9.79
C VAL A 266 9.13 -6.04 -8.29
N GLN A 267 9.99 -6.98 -7.91
CA GLN A 267 10.36 -7.26 -6.52
C GLN A 267 11.00 -6.05 -5.84
N ALA A 268 11.98 -5.42 -6.48
CA ALA A 268 12.66 -4.25 -5.92
C ALA A 268 11.69 -3.09 -5.68
N ASN A 269 10.78 -2.85 -6.61
CA ASN A 269 9.76 -1.81 -6.49
C ASN A 269 8.72 -2.16 -5.42
N LEU A 270 8.30 -3.42 -5.34
CA LEU A 270 7.36 -3.90 -4.32
C LEU A 270 7.96 -3.79 -2.92
N ILE A 271 9.19 -4.26 -2.71
CA ILE A 271 9.89 -4.15 -1.42
C ILE A 271 9.97 -2.69 -0.99
N ARG A 272 10.36 -1.80 -1.90
CA ARG A 272 10.46 -0.38 -1.61
C ARG A 272 9.10 0.26 -1.27
N SER A 273 8.07 0.01 -2.06
CA SER A 273 6.74 0.60 -1.82
C SER A 273 6.09 0.05 -0.55
N THR A 274 6.23 -1.25 -0.26
CA THR A 274 5.72 -1.84 1.00
C THR A 274 6.48 -1.28 2.20
N LYS A 275 7.81 -1.19 2.12
CA LYS A 275 8.63 -0.59 3.17
C LYS A 275 8.26 0.87 3.40
N ALA A 276 8.06 1.65 2.35
CA ALA A 276 7.66 3.05 2.42
C ALA A 276 6.27 3.21 3.04
N GLU A 277 5.28 2.46 2.59
CA GLU A 277 3.92 2.50 3.13
C GLU A 277 3.87 2.08 4.60
N ALA A 278 4.57 1.00 4.96
CA ALA A 278 4.69 0.56 6.34
C ALA A 278 5.33 1.66 7.21
N SER A 279 6.40 2.27 6.71
CA SER A 279 7.15 3.30 7.44
C SER A 279 6.36 4.59 7.64
N LEU A 280 5.58 5.03 6.66
CA LEU A 280 4.66 6.17 6.78
C LEU A 280 3.61 5.92 7.88
N ARG A 281 3.23 4.67 8.09
CA ARG A 281 2.34 4.25 9.18
C ARG A 281 3.06 3.93 10.49
N GLY A 282 4.39 4.04 10.51
CA GLY A 282 5.24 3.80 11.67
C GLY A 282 5.67 2.35 11.89
N TYR A 283 5.51 1.47 10.90
CA TYR A 283 5.91 0.05 10.96
C TYR A 283 7.22 -0.25 10.27
N THR A 284 7.80 -1.39 10.59
CA THR A 284 8.92 -1.97 9.84
C THR A 284 8.45 -3.26 9.20
N GLN A 285 8.09 -3.20 7.92
CA GLN A 285 7.73 -4.35 7.11
C GLN A 285 8.57 -4.35 5.83
N VAL A 286 9.36 -5.40 5.65
CA VAL A 286 10.20 -5.58 4.47
C VAL A 286 9.87 -6.93 3.85
N PRO A 287 9.20 -6.96 2.70
CA PRO A 287 8.91 -8.19 1.99
C PRO A 287 10.17 -8.97 1.64
N VAL A 288 10.05 -10.28 1.65
CA VAL A 288 11.13 -11.21 1.33
C VAL A 288 10.79 -11.96 0.05
N VAL A 289 11.79 -12.15 -0.79
CA VAL A 289 11.66 -12.93 -2.02
C VAL A 289 12.69 -14.03 -2.01
N GLU A 290 12.24 -15.26 -2.11
CA GLU A 290 13.07 -16.44 -2.24
C GLU A 290 12.90 -17.05 -3.63
N VAL A 291 14.00 -17.41 -4.24
CA VAL A 291 14.05 -18.05 -5.56
C VAL A 291 14.67 -19.42 -5.40
N LYS A 292 14.13 -20.43 -6.08
CA LYS A 292 14.72 -21.78 -6.08
C LYS A 292 16.21 -21.67 -6.37
N PRO A 293 17.07 -22.27 -5.53
CA PRO A 293 18.52 -22.26 -5.75
C PRO A 293 18.91 -22.83 -7.12
N GLU A 294 19.98 -22.33 -7.68
CA GLU A 294 20.56 -22.78 -8.96
C GLU A 294 19.58 -22.68 -10.16
N SER A 295 18.56 -21.80 -10.05
CA SER A 295 17.60 -21.53 -11.12
C SER A 295 17.68 -20.08 -11.63
N ASN A 296 17.17 -19.83 -12.84
CA ASN A 296 17.01 -18.48 -13.37
C ASN A 296 15.60 -17.89 -13.11
N ASN A 297 14.86 -18.45 -12.15
CA ASN A 297 13.46 -18.07 -11.90
C ASN A 297 13.29 -16.60 -11.50
N GLY A 298 14.32 -15.99 -10.91
CA GLY A 298 14.32 -14.56 -10.59
C GLY A 298 14.29 -13.63 -11.80
N GLN A 299 14.72 -14.11 -12.97
CA GLN A 299 14.74 -13.33 -14.21
C GLN A 299 13.48 -13.52 -15.06
N LYS A 300 12.63 -14.51 -14.72
CA LYS A 300 11.40 -14.77 -15.47
C LYS A 300 10.32 -13.74 -15.14
N PRO A 301 9.30 -13.57 -16.01
CA PRO A 301 8.14 -12.71 -15.73
C PRO A 301 7.44 -13.08 -14.41
N PHE A 302 6.75 -12.12 -13.83
CA PHE A 302 5.96 -12.33 -12.61
C PHE A 302 4.88 -13.41 -12.87
N TYR A 303 4.62 -14.29 -11.91
CA TYR A 303 3.80 -15.50 -12.07
C TYR A 303 4.22 -16.41 -13.22
N PHE A 304 5.49 -16.36 -13.68
CA PHE A 304 5.99 -17.13 -14.84
C PHE A 304 5.17 -16.94 -16.12
N GLN A 305 4.47 -15.84 -16.22
CA GLN A 305 3.53 -15.54 -17.28
C GLN A 305 3.61 -14.05 -17.65
N ASP A 306 3.66 -13.79 -18.95
CA ASP A 306 3.47 -12.43 -19.45
C ASP A 306 2.03 -11.97 -19.20
N PHE A 307 1.84 -10.67 -19.03
CA PHE A 307 0.49 -10.12 -18.94
C PHE A 307 -0.29 -10.43 -20.22
N THR A 308 -1.51 -10.93 -20.07
CA THR A 308 -2.40 -11.18 -21.20
C THR A 308 -3.26 -9.97 -21.54
N ALA A 309 -3.22 -8.94 -20.70
CA ALA A 309 -4.00 -7.72 -20.83
C ALA A 309 -3.14 -6.48 -20.52
N PRO A 310 -3.49 -5.32 -21.10
CA PRO A 310 -2.75 -4.07 -20.90
C PRO A 310 -2.90 -3.54 -19.45
N PRO A 311 -2.03 -2.59 -19.02
CA PRO A 311 -2.20 -1.90 -17.75
C PRO A 311 -3.54 -1.19 -17.65
N ALA A 312 -4.16 -1.28 -16.48
CA ALA A 312 -5.44 -0.64 -16.19
C ALA A 312 -5.59 -0.35 -14.69
N GLU A 313 -6.57 0.41 -14.30
CA GLU A 313 -6.89 0.67 -12.91
C GLU A 313 -8.13 -0.08 -12.42
N ALA A 314 -9.02 -0.47 -13.37
CA ALA A 314 -10.27 -1.15 -13.03
C ALA A 314 -10.67 -2.13 -14.15
N ALA A 315 -11.66 -2.99 -13.86
CA ALA A 315 -12.22 -3.94 -14.80
C ALA A 315 -13.74 -4.07 -14.60
N ILE A 316 -14.50 -4.15 -15.70
CA ILE A 316 -15.96 -4.39 -15.64
C ILE A 316 -16.21 -5.83 -15.20
N THR A 317 -16.99 -6.01 -14.14
CA THR A 317 -17.37 -7.32 -13.61
C THR A 317 -18.79 -7.72 -14.02
N LYS A 318 -19.71 -6.76 -14.08
CA LYS A 318 -21.11 -7.03 -14.41
C LYS A 318 -21.78 -5.85 -15.11
N VAL A 319 -22.71 -6.15 -16.02
CA VAL A 319 -23.55 -5.15 -16.68
C VAL A 319 -25.01 -5.53 -16.49
N THR A 320 -25.82 -4.63 -15.94
CA THR A 320 -27.25 -4.82 -15.69
C THR A 320 -28.01 -3.59 -16.18
N GLY A 321 -28.54 -3.66 -17.40
CA GLY A 321 -29.14 -2.49 -18.03
C GLY A 321 -28.14 -1.36 -18.25
N GLU A 322 -28.41 -0.19 -17.68
CA GLU A 322 -27.48 0.94 -17.71
C GLU A 322 -26.44 0.93 -16.56
N GLN A 323 -26.65 0.11 -15.55
CA GLN A 323 -25.74 0.01 -14.40
C GLN A 323 -24.60 -0.94 -14.71
N ILE A 324 -23.39 -0.45 -14.51
CA ILE A 324 -22.16 -1.20 -14.70
C ILE A 324 -21.47 -1.32 -13.35
N GLU A 325 -21.18 -2.55 -12.96
CA GLU A 325 -20.34 -2.88 -11.80
C GLU A 325 -18.92 -3.13 -12.27
N PHE A 326 -17.95 -2.65 -11.54
CA PHE A 326 -16.54 -2.79 -11.88
C PHE A 326 -15.63 -2.87 -10.65
N TRP A 327 -14.55 -3.61 -10.80
CA TRP A 327 -13.50 -3.80 -9.82
C TRP A 327 -12.51 -2.65 -9.85
N LEU A 328 -12.13 -2.11 -8.68
CA LEU A 328 -11.31 -0.91 -8.51
C LEU A 328 -9.89 -1.21 -7.95
N GLY A 329 -9.40 -2.45 -8.05
CA GLY A 329 -8.17 -2.89 -7.40
C GLY A 329 -6.89 -2.17 -7.80
N GLY A 330 -6.87 -1.51 -8.96
CA GLY A 330 -5.74 -0.68 -9.43
C GLY A 330 -5.84 0.80 -9.03
N VAL A 331 -6.99 1.24 -8.52
CA VAL A 331 -7.25 2.63 -8.12
C VAL A 331 -6.64 2.93 -6.75
N SER A 332 -6.20 4.17 -6.53
CA SER A 332 -5.71 4.59 -5.21
C SER A 332 -6.80 4.51 -4.14
N SER A 333 -6.50 3.93 -2.99
CA SER A 333 -7.45 3.80 -1.87
C SER A 333 -8.06 5.13 -1.41
N GLN A 334 -7.34 6.23 -1.58
CA GLN A 334 -7.82 7.56 -1.20
C GLN A 334 -8.87 8.12 -2.16
N ASN A 335 -8.95 7.58 -3.38
CA ASN A 335 -9.82 8.06 -4.45
C ASN A 335 -10.98 7.12 -4.78
N LEU A 336 -11.02 5.94 -4.18
CA LEU A 336 -12.01 4.88 -4.46
C LEU A 336 -13.47 5.31 -4.35
N GLY A 337 -13.80 6.15 -3.39
CA GLY A 337 -15.18 6.58 -3.11
C GLY A 337 -15.66 7.79 -3.92
N SER A 338 -14.86 8.30 -4.86
CA SER A 338 -15.16 9.57 -5.53
C SER A 338 -16.11 9.39 -6.71
N ALA A 339 -17.35 9.86 -6.60
CA ALA A 339 -18.38 9.79 -7.63
C ALA A 339 -18.06 10.56 -8.92
N ASN A 340 -16.97 11.34 -8.96
CA ASN A 340 -16.55 12.09 -10.15
C ASN A 340 -15.43 11.41 -10.94
N THR A 341 -15.03 10.22 -10.55
CA THR A 341 -14.02 9.45 -11.30
C THR A 341 -14.64 9.01 -12.63
N VAL A 342 -13.90 9.25 -13.71
CA VAL A 342 -14.27 8.84 -15.06
C VAL A 342 -13.20 7.92 -15.61
N PHE A 343 -13.64 6.78 -16.13
CA PHE A 343 -12.80 5.79 -16.76
C PHE A 343 -13.03 5.75 -18.27
N THR A 344 -11.97 5.53 -19.01
CA THR A 344 -12.05 5.21 -20.45
C THR A 344 -12.09 3.71 -20.62
N LEU A 345 -12.94 3.19 -21.49
CA LEU A 345 -13.01 1.77 -21.83
C LEU A 345 -11.85 1.40 -22.78
N LEU A 346 -11.21 0.26 -22.50
CA LEU A 346 -10.15 -0.29 -23.31
C LEU A 346 -10.61 -1.55 -24.05
N ASP A 347 -10.10 -1.72 -25.28
CA ASP A 347 -10.17 -3.01 -25.96
C ASP A 347 -9.12 -4.00 -25.42
N SER A 348 -9.12 -5.22 -25.95
CA SER A 348 -8.17 -6.27 -25.54
C SER A 348 -6.70 -5.95 -25.84
N SER A 349 -6.42 -4.99 -26.71
CA SER A 349 -5.07 -4.51 -27.03
C SER A 349 -4.63 -3.32 -26.15
N GLY A 350 -5.52 -2.78 -25.30
CA GLY A 350 -5.26 -1.61 -24.47
C GLY A 350 -5.52 -0.28 -25.15
N LYS A 351 -6.12 -0.30 -26.34
CA LYS A 351 -6.52 0.93 -27.00
C LYS A 351 -7.87 1.39 -26.49
N THR A 352 -8.01 2.70 -26.38
CA THR A 352 -9.28 3.35 -26.06
C THR A 352 -10.34 3.00 -27.09
N ILE A 353 -11.49 2.54 -26.65
CA ILE A 353 -12.66 2.30 -27.51
C ILE A 353 -13.29 3.65 -27.83
N LEU A 354 -13.46 3.90 -29.15
CA LEU A 354 -14.06 5.14 -29.64
C LEU A 354 -15.53 4.90 -30.08
N ASP A 355 -16.34 5.90 -29.94
CA ASP A 355 -17.69 5.92 -30.49
C ASP A 355 -17.68 6.20 -32.01
N LYS A 356 -18.88 6.28 -32.64
CA LYS A 356 -19.02 6.55 -34.08
C LYS A 356 -18.52 7.93 -34.50
N SER A 357 -18.38 8.86 -33.55
CA SER A 357 -17.86 10.21 -33.78
C SER A 357 -16.33 10.31 -33.53
N GLY A 358 -15.69 9.21 -33.16
CA GLY A 358 -14.27 9.16 -32.83
C GLY A 358 -13.93 9.65 -31.41
N GLN A 359 -14.94 9.77 -30.53
CA GLN A 359 -14.71 10.16 -29.13
C GLN A 359 -14.56 8.92 -28.24
N PRO A 360 -13.70 9.00 -27.19
CA PRO A 360 -13.55 7.94 -26.20
C PRO A 360 -14.89 7.56 -25.55
N ILE A 361 -15.15 6.27 -25.41
CA ILE A 361 -16.26 5.80 -24.58
C ILE A 361 -15.83 5.84 -23.13
N GLU A 362 -16.56 6.60 -22.36
CA GLU A 362 -16.26 6.86 -20.96
C GLU A 362 -17.36 6.36 -20.03
N LEU A 363 -16.95 5.86 -18.85
CA LEU A 363 -17.78 5.39 -17.76
C LEU A 363 -17.55 6.29 -16.55
N GLN A 364 -18.61 6.88 -16.02
CA GLN A 364 -18.56 7.65 -14.79
C GLN A 364 -18.96 6.79 -13.59
N GLN A 365 -18.14 6.78 -12.58
CA GLN A 365 -18.46 6.19 -11.27
C GLN A 365 -19.56 7.03 -10.61
N THR A 366 -20.61 6.37 -10.13
CA THR A 366 -21.73 6.99 -9.40
C THR A 366 -21.64 6.74 -7.91
N ASN A 367 -21.27 5.53 -7.52
CA ASN A 367 -21.10 5.10 -6.13
C ASN A 367 -20.16 3.91 -6.01
N ARG A 368 -19.92 3.47 -4.80
CA ARG A 368 -19.12 2.30 -4.44
C ARG A 368 -19.76 1.60 -3.24
N SER A 369 -19.65 0.29 -3.16
CA SER A 369 -20.01 -0.44 -1.96
C SER A 369 -19.03 -0.10 -0.83
N SER A 370 -19.55 0.31 0.34
CA SER A 370 -18.72 0.60 1.51
C SER A 370 -17.93 -0.64 1.94
N GLY A 371 -16.67 -0.44 2.28
CA GLY A 371 -15.79 -1.53 2.72
C GLY A 371 -15.33 -2.48 1.61
N SER A 372 -15.68 -2.26 0.35
CA SER A 372 -15.37 -3.14 -0.78
C SER A 372 -14.64 -2.39 -1.90
N LEU A 373 -14.06 -3.14 -2.83
CA LEU A 373 -13.39 -2.60 -4.02
C LEU A 373 -14.29 -2.62 -5.28
N PHE A 374 -15.62 -2.82 -5.13
CA PHE A 374 -16.57 -2.75 -6.23
C PHE A 374 -17.22 -1.37 -6.34
N GLY A 375 -17.07 -0.77 -7.51
CA GLY A 375 -17.72 0.47 -7.90
C GLY A 375 -18.89 0.24 -8.85
N TYR A 376 -19.78 1.22 -8.92
CA TYR A 376 -20.93 1.24 -9.84
C TYR A 376 -20.93 2.54 -10.63
N GLY A 377 -21.33 2.45 -11.88
CA GLY A 377 -21.34 3.61 -12.76
C GLY A 377 -22.23 3.43 -13.99
N LYS A 378 -22.15 4.45 -14.85
CA LYS A 378 -22.90 4.51 -16.12
C LYS A 378 -22.00 5.04 -17.23
N LEU A 379 -22.26 4.62 -18.46
CA LEU A 379 -21.63 5.23 -19.64
C LEU A 379 -22.10 6.68 -19.79
N LEU A 380 -21.17 7.56 -20.11
CA LEU A 380 -21.47 8.99 -20.37
C LEU A 380 -22.14 9.19 -21.74
N SER A 381 -21.79 8.37 -22.70
CA SER A 381 -22.34 8.39 -24.06
C SER A 381 -23.46 7.36 -24.22
N GLY A 382 -24.57 7.42 -23.63
CA GLY A 382 -25.84 6.63 -23.81
C GLY A 382 -25.86 5.36 -24.67
N GLN A 383 -24.74 4.81 -25.09
CA GLN A 383 -24.61 3.61 -25.92
C GLN A 383 -24.63 2.36 -25.04
N SER A 384 -25.82 1.98 -24.56
CA SER A 384 -26.00 0.69 -23.89
C SER A 384 -25.61 -0.46 -24.83
N GLY A 385 -24.83 -1.42 -24.33
CA GLY A 385 -24.43 -2.63 -25.05
C GLY A 385 -22.97 -2.71 -25.51
N ILE A 386 -22.18 -1.62 -25.37
CA ILE A 386 -20.75 -1.66 -25.66
C ILE A 386 -19.96 -2.23 -24.47
N ALA A 387 -20.34 -1.86 -23.24
CA ALA A 387 -19.71 -2.34 -22.04
C ALA A 387 -19.99 -3.84 -21.82
N LYS A 388 -18.93 -4.62 -21.58
CA LYS A 388 -19.03 -6.07 -21.33
C LYS A 388 -18.15 -6.45 -20.14
N PRO A 389 -18.54 -7.47 -19.36
CA PRO A 389 -17.68 -8.05 -18.34
C PRO A 389 -16.30 -8.43 -18.91
N GLY A 390 -15.25 -8.19 -18.15
CA GLY A 390 -13.86 -8.42 -18.55
C GLY A 390 -13.20 -7.25 -19.27
N MET A 391 -13.94 -6.22 -19.70
CA MET A 391 -13.32 -5.01 -20.26
C MET A 391 -12.57 -4.23 -19.20
N LEU A 392 -11.39 -3.76 -19.57
CA LEU A 392 -10.53 -2.96 -18.71
C LEU A 392 -10.89 -1.48 -18.77
N LEU A 393 -10.66 -0.82 -17.65
CA LEU A 393 -10.99 0.58 -17.45
C LEU A 393 -9.73 1.35 -17.02
N ARG A 394 -9.48 2.47 -17.68
CA ARG A 394 -8.33 3.35 -17.42
C ARG A 394 -8.83 4.67 -16.85
N GLU A 395 -8.25 5.11 -15.74
CA GLU A 395 -8.57 6.42 -15.17
C GLU A 395 -8.26 7.56 -16.15
N ARG A 396 -9.29 8.33 -16.47
CA ARG A 396 -9.23 9.54 -17.29
C ARG A 396 -9.37 10.80 -16.43
N ILE A 397 -10.32 10.76 -15.52
CA ILE A 397 -10.52 11.78 -14.49
C ILE A 397 -10.46 11.08 -13.14
N VAL A 398 -9.58 11.55 -12.28
CA VAL A 398 -9.50 11.09 -10.89
C VAL A 398 -10.36 12.01 -10.04
N GLY A 399 -11.39 11.45 -9.43
CA GLY A 399 -12.22 12.18 -8.49
C GLY A 399 -11.47 12.43 -7.19
N ILE A 400 -11.50 13.66 -6.70
CA ILE A 400 -10.97 14.03 -5.38
C ILE A 400 -12.16 14.13 -4.43
N PRO A 401 -12.12 13.49 -3.24
CA PRO A 401 -13.20 13.57 -2.28
C PRO A 401 -13.61 15.02 -1.99
N ALA A 402 -14.89 15.34 -2.09
CA ALA A 402 -15.40 16.70 -1.87
C ALA A 402 -15.15 17.19 -0.43
N ASN A 403 -15.15 16.25 0.51
CA ASN A 403 -14.93 16.50 1.93
C ASN A 403 -13.81 15.57 2.43
N PRO A 404 -12.54 15.92 2.20
CA PRO A 404 -11.45 15.13 2.77
C PRO A 404 -11.54 15.15 4.29
N THR A 405 -11.44 13.97 4.90
CA THR A 405 -11.65 13.78 6.33
C THR A 405 -10.41 13.17 6.99
N LEU A 406 -9.98 13.74 8.10
CA LEU A 406 -9.02 13.14 9.01
C LEU A 406 -9.78 12.45 10.15
N ARG A 407 -9.59 11.14 10.32
CA ARG A 407 -10.21 10.36 11.39
C ARG A 407 -9.29 10.30 12.58
N VAL A 408 -9.70 10.90 13.69
CA VAL A 408 -8.91 11.00 14.92
C VAL A 408 -9.54 10.17 16.01
N GLY A 409 -8.83 9.13 16.46
CA GLY A 409 -9.22 8.31 17.62
C GLY A 409 -8.85 8.97 18.94
N LEU A 410 -9.60 8.69 19.99
CA LEU A 410 -9.26 9.05 21.36
C LEU A 410 -8.95 7.77 22.14
N ASP A 411 -7.75 7.69 22.72
CA ASP A 411 -7.27 6.50 23.39
C ASP A 411 -7.75 6.40 24.85
N SER A 412 -7.89 5.17 25.34
CA SER A 412 -8.31 4.88 26.72
C SER A 412 -7.38 5.45 27.79
N SER A 413 -6.11 5.75 27.44
CA SER A 413 -5.15 6.42 28.34
C SER A 413 -5.59 7.83 28.78
N LEU A 414 -6.60 8.43 28.13
CA LEU A 414 -7.20 9.69 28.54
C LEU A 414 -8.07 9.54 29.82
N GLY A 415 -8.51 8.34 30.17
CA GLY A 415 -9.27 8.06 31.36
C GLY A 415 -10.50 8.96 31.52
N ASP A 416 -10.64 9.59 32.69
CA ASP A 416 -11.76 10.48 33.02
C ASP A 416 -11.83 11.76 32.17
N GLU A 417 -10.74 12.10 31.44
CA GLU A 417 -10.70 13.28 30.58
C GLU A 417 -11.21 13.00 29.14
N MET A 418 -11.62 11.75 28.83
CA MET A 418 -12.09 11.32 27.51
C MET A 418 -13.21 12.20 26.95
N GLU A 419 -14.24 12.48 27.76
CA GLU A 419 -15.39 13.31 27.35
C GLU A 419 -15.01 14.78 27.14
N GLN A 420 -14.08 15.28 27.93
CA GLN A 420 -13.54 16.63 27.78
C GLN A 420 -12.73 16.75 26.47
N ALA A 421 -11.90 15.76 26.16
CA ALA A 421 -11.16 15.68 24.90
C ALA A 421 -12.13 15.62 23.70
N ARG A 422 -13.17 14.81 23.80
CA ARG A 422 -14.22 14.67 22.77
C ARG A 422 -14.90 16.01 22.51
N THR A 423 -15.37 16.67 23.54
CA THR A 423 -16.04 17.97 23.45
C THR A 423 -15.12 19.04 22.86
N ALA A 424 -13.86 19.08 23.29
CA ALA A 424 -12.87 20.02 22.77
C ALA A 424 -12.58 19.78 21.27
N LEU A 425 -12.49 18.51 20.87
CA LEU A 425 -12.26 18.12 19.48
C LEU A 425 -13.47 18.50 18.61
N GLN A 426 -14.70 18.20 19.05
CA GLN A 426 -15.93 18.58 18.33
C GLN A 426 -16.05 20.09 18.13
N LYS A 427 -15.77 20.89 19.18
CA LYS A 427 -15.75 22.36 19.07
C LYS A 427 -14.67 22.86 18.08
N ALA A 428 -13.55 22.15 18.00
CA ALA A 428 -12.50 22.47 17.05
C ALA A 428 -12.93 22.28 15.58
N LEU A 429 -13.90 21.41 15.34
CA LEU A 429 -14.36 20.97 14.03
C LEU A 429 -15.47 21.82 13.40
N LEU A 430 -16.23 22.52 14.23
CA LEU A 430 -17.42 23.26 13.80
C LEU A 430 -17.13 24.56 13.02
N THR A 431 -15.87 24.99 12.94
CA THR A 431 -15.51 26.33 12.42
C THR A 431 -15.02 26.37 10.97
N GLN A 432 -14.94 25.24 10.24
CA GLN A 432 -14.41 25.25 8.87
C GLN A 432 -15.21 24.38 7.89
N SER A 433 -15.69 25.03 6.84
CA SER A 433 -16.55 24.44 5.79
C SER A 433 -15.81 23.61 4.73
N VAL A 434 -14.48 23.51 4.74
CA VAL A 434 -13.69 22.94 3.64
C VAL A 434 -12.99 21.63 4.00
N ASN A 435 -12.69 21.41 5.28
CA ASN A 435 -11.90 20.26 5.73
C ASN A 435 -12.47 19.72 7.02
N ARG A 436 -12.78 18.43 7.04
CA ARG A 436 -13.44 17.79 8.18
C ARG A 436 -12.45 16.90 8.93
N ILE A 437 -12.29 17.17 10.23
CA ILE A 437 -11.69 16.25 11.17
C ILE A 437 -12.85 15.51 11.83
N GLU A 438 -12.88 14.21 11.78
CA GLU A 438 -13.93 13.38 12.34
C GLU A 438 -13.39 12.63 13.54
N GLN A 439 -14.11 12.70 14.66
CA GLN A 439 -13.80 11.84 15.77
C GLN A 439 -14.32 10.45 15.48
N VAL A 440 -13.46 9.47 15.58
CA VAL A 440 -13.78 8.05 15.49
C VAL A 440 -13.44 7.40 16.81
N MET A 441 -14.32 6.56 17.31
CA MET A 441 -13.99 5.69 18.45
C MET A 441 -13.16 4.53 17.91
N PRO A 442 -11.92 4.34 18.33
CA PRO A 442 -11.18 3.12 18.06
C PRO A 442 -11.76 2.03 18.98
N VAL A 443 -12.90 1.46 18.57
CA VAL A 443 -13.49 0.33 19.28
C VAL A 443 -12.83 -0.93 18.73
N ASP A 444 -11.99 -1.55 19.54
CA ASP A 444 -11.38 -2.88 19.30
C ASP A 444 -10.75 -3.10 17.91
N GLY A 445 -10.13 -2.06 17.35
CA GLY A 445 -9.49 -2.13 16.03
C GLY A 445 -10.45 -2.11 14.84
N GLN A 446 -11.75 -2.03 15.04
CA GLN A 446 -12.74 -2.12 13.96
C GLN A 446 -12.99 -0.80 13.23
N SER A 447 -12.79 0.34 13.87
CA SER A 447 -12.95 1.64 13.20
C SER A 447 -11.63 2.17 12.70
N PRO A 448 -11.45 2.36 11.39
CA PRO A 448 -10.20 2.87 10.84
C PRO A 448 -9.97 4.31 11.31
N VAL A 449 -8.82 4.58 11.91
CA VAL A 449 -8.35 5.91 12.31
C VAL A 449 -7.10 6.28 11.52
N ASP A 450 -6.91 7.57 11.27
CA ASP A 450 -5.68 8.09 10.67
C ASP A 450 -4.62 8.39 11.75
N TYR A 451 -5.08 8.91 12.90
CA TYR A 451 -4.24 9.23 14.04
C TYR A 451 -5.01 9.04 15.36
N ILE A 452 -4.27 8.93 16.44
CA ILE A 452 -4.81 8.75 17.80
C ILE A 452 -4.29 9.86 18.70
N ILE A 453 -5.16 10.52 19.46
CA ILE A 453 -4.76 11.38 20.58
C ILE A 453 -4.69 10.51 21.82
N SER A 454 -3.52 10.45 22.41
CA SER A 454 -3.23 9.57 23.54
C SER A 454 -2.27 10.24 24.53
N ARG A 455 -2.27 9.75 25.76
CA ARG A 455 -1.29 10.08 26.77
C ARG A 455 -0.13 9.09 26.71
N MET A 456 1.11 9.55 26.73
CA MET A 456 2.27 8.68 26.87
C MET A 456 2.20 7.99 28.24
N THR A 457 1.90 6.72 28.25
CA THR A 457 1.92 5.89 29.47
C THR A 457 3.31 5.29 29.68
N GLN A 458 3.57 4.79 30.89
CA GLN A 458 4.82 4.09 31.18
C GLN A 458 4.94 2.81 30.35
N ASP A 459 3.81 2.14 30.07
CA ASP A 459 3.78 0.93 29.26
C ASP A 459 4.08 1.23 27.80
N TYR A 460 3.48 2.28 27.22
CA TYR A 460 3.79 2.72 25.85
C TYR A 460 5.26 3.11 25.70
N GLN A 461 5.80 3.86 26.68
CA GLN A 461 7.20 4.26 26.65
C GLN A 461 8.15 3.04 26.68
N ARG A 462 7.85 2.05 27.55
CA ARG A 462 8.63 0.81 27.63
C ARG A 462 8.54 0.00 26.30
N GLN A 463 7.36 -0.13 25.75
CA GLN A 463 7.16 -0.83 24.46
C GLN A 463 7.95 -0.15 23.34
N LEU A 464 7.88 1.17 23.21
CA LEU A 464 8.61 1.93 22.19
C LEU A 464 10.14 1.81 22.38
N ALA A 465 10.61 1.85 23.60
CA ALA A 465 12.05 1.66 23.90
C ALA A 465 12.55 0.26 23.50
N THR A 466 11.76 -0.80 23.70
CA THR A 466 12.12 -2.16 23.25
C THR A 466 12.19 -2.28 21.73
N MET A 467 11.54 -1.36 20.98
CA MET A 467 11.58 -1.28 19.53
C MET A 467 12.75 -0.45 19.01
N GLY A 468 13.59 0.08 19.88
CA GLY A 468 14.71 0.95 19.52
C GLY A 468 14.32 2.38 19.16
N GLU A 469 13.14 2.84 19.60
CA GLU A 469 12.76 4.24 19.44
C GLU A 469 13.47 5.09 20.50
N ASP A 470 14.22 6.08 20.04
CA ASP A 470 14.94 7.04 20.88
C ASP A 470 14.14 8.34 21.07
N ASN A 471 14.52 9.14 22.07
CA ASN A 471 13.94 10.47 22.35
C ASN A 471 12.41 10.42 22.57
N LEU A 472 11.93 9.45 23.34
CA LEU A 472 10.52 9.27 23.63
C LEU A 472 9.94 10.44 24.44
N PRO A 473 8.68 10.86 24.17
CA PRO A 473 7.99 11.87 24.97
C PRO A 473 7.89 11.48 26.44
N PRO A 474 7.91 12.46 27.36
CA PRO A 474 7.78 12.17 28.79
C PRO A 474 6.47 11.45 29.15
N VAL A 475 6.54 10.53 30.10
CA VAL A 475 5.32 9.89 30.67
C VAL A 475 4.38 10.96 31.20
N GLY A 476 3.08 10.83 30.89
CA GLY A 476 2.04 11.80 31.26
C GLY A 476 1.82 12.92 30.25
N SER A 477 2.68 13.07 29.22
CA SER A 477 2.46 14.04 28.14
C SER A 477 1.37 13.57 27.16
N LEU A 478 0.60 14.51 26.63
CA LEU A 478 -0.43 14.26 25.61
C LEU A 478 0.08 14.66 24.23
N GLY A 479 -0.20 13.83 23.21
CA GLY A 479 0.18 14.09 21.84
C GLY A 479 -0.60 13.28 20.82
N VAL A 480 -0.16 13.35 19.59
CA VAL A 480 -0.69 12.58 18.47
C VAL A 480 0.18 11.35 18.26
N PHE A 481 -0.45 10.23 18.06
CA PHE A 481 0.16 8.96 17.69
C PHE A 481 -0.37 8.49 16.34
N THR A 482 0.43 7.71 15.65
CA THR A 482 -0.06 6.91 14.52
C THR A 482 -1.03 5.83 15.01
N PRO A 483 -1.77 5.15 14.14
CA PRO A 483 -2.67 4.06 14.54
C PRO A 483 -2.01 2.95 15.36
N ILE A 484 -0.70 2.80 15.29
CA ILE A 484 0.10 1.81 16.04
C ILE A 484 0.77 2.36 17.28
N LEU A 485 0.33 3.51 17.74
CA LEU A 485 0.87 4.20 18.93
C LEU A 485 2.34 4.62 18.78
N LYS A 486 2.83 4.87 17.55
CA LYS A 486 4.12 5.55 17.34
C LYS A 486 3.91 7.06 17.50
N PRO A 487 4.72 7.75 18.34
CA PRO A 487 4.58 9.18 18.56
C PRO A 487 4.81 9.98 17.26
N VAL A 488 3.92 10.92 16.95
CA VAL A 488 4.12 11.90 15.88
C VAL A 488 5.00 13.01 16.43
N SER A 489 6.13 13.25 15.79
CA SER A 489 7.13 14.24 16.22
C SER A 489 6.52 15.63 16.40
N SER A 490 7.00 16.36 17.41
CA SER A 490 6.58 17.73 17.74
C SER A 490 5.09 17.89 18.06
N SER A 491 4.37 16.79 18.40
CA SER A 491 2.96 16.85 18.79
C SER A 491 2.74 16.83 20.33
N PHE A 492 3.77 16.49 21.11
CA PHE A 492 3.64 16.27 22.54
C PHE A 492 3.77 17.56 23.35
N GLY A 493 2.88 17.74 24.32
CA GLY A 493 2.92 18.81 25.31
C GLY A 493 3.68 18.42 26.58
N ARG A 494 3.50 19.23 27.64
CA ARG A 494 4.09 18.95 28.95
C ARG A 494 3.34 17.81 29.65
N ALA A 495 4.04 17.05 30.49
CA ALA A 495 3.38 16.10 31.38
C ALA A 495 2.37 16.81 32.31
N GLY A 496 1.18 16.21 32.50
CA GLY A 496 0.10 16.79 33.30
C GLY A 496 -0.75 17.85 32.60
N GLU A 497 -0.53 18.10 31.29
CA GLU A 497 -1.43 18.93 30.48
C GLU A 497 -2.84 18.29 30.45
N SER A 498 -3.90 19.11 30.63
CA SER A 498 -5.27 18.60 30.50
C SER A 498 -5.63 18.25 29.07
N ALA A 499 -6.52 17.29 28.88
CA ALA A 499 -6.95 16.85 27.54
C ALA A 499 -7.55 18.00 26.72
N THR A 500 -8.30 18.91 27.32
CA THR A 500 -8.85 20.09 26.65
C THR A 500 -7.74 21.04 26.16
N ALA A 501 -6.73 21.30 26.98
CA ALA A 501 -5.60 22.14 26.60
C ALA A 501 -4.79 21.49 25.46
N ALA A 502 -4.52 20.19 25.59
CA ALA A 502 -3.82 19.41 24.57
C ALA A 502 -4.54 19.44 23.22
N VAL A 503 -5.84 19.17 23.17
CA VAL A 503 -6.64 19.23 21.94
C VAL A 503 -6.58 20.63 21.31
N ASN A 504 -6.70 21.69 22.10
CA ASN A 504 -6.60 23.07 21.60
C ASN A 504 -5.22 23.37 21.00
N ARG A 505 -4.15 22.93 21.65
CA ARG A 505 -2.78 23.05 21.15
C ARG A 505 -2.55 22.23 19.87
N LEU A 506 -3.19 21.08 19.74
CA LEU A 506 -3.03 20.17 18.60
C LEU A 506 -3.81 20.59 17.35
N LYS A 507 -4.75 21.54 17.44
CA LYS A 507 -5.54 21.99 16.27
C LYS A 507 -4.71 22.32 15.01
N PRO A 508 -3.67 23.15 15.09
CA PRO A 508 -2.83 23.44 13.90
C PRO A 508 -2.18 22.18 13.36
N ARG A 509 -1.75 21.28 14.25
CA ARG A 509 -1.13 20.01 13.87
C ARG A 509 -2.11 19.09 13.13
N LEU A 510 -3.32 18.95 13.61
CA LEU A 510 -4.36 18.14 12.95
C LEU A 510 -4.72 18.71 11.58
N LYS A 511 -4.74 20.04 11.41
CA LYS A 511 -4.92 20.69 10.09
C LYS A 511 -3.79 20.34 9.13
N LEU A 512 -2.55 20.37 9.62
CA LEU A 512 -1.37 20.01 8.84
C LEU A 512 -1.40 18.55 8.39
N LEU A 513 -1.74 17.63 9.29
CA LEU A 513 -1.89 16.20 8.99
C LEU A 513 -3.01 15.94 7.97
N LEU A 514 -4.12 16.67 8.07
CA LEU A 514 -5.19 16.63 7.08
C LEU A 514 -4.71 17.11 5.70
N ALA A 515 -3.98 18.23 5.66
CA ALA A 515 -3.42 18.75 4.43
C ALA A 515 -2.45 17.75 3.78
N GLY A 516 -1.56 17.14 4.57
CA GLY A 516 -0.66 16.07 4.13
C GLY A 516 -1.41 14.90 3.51
N LYS A 517 -2.45 14.41 4.18
CA LYS A 517 -3.31 13.32 3.66
C LYS A 517 -3.94 13.68 2.32
N VAL A 518 -4.45 14.88 2.15
CA VAL A 518 -5.05 15.32 0.89
C VAL A 518 -4.01 15.46 -0.22
N LEU A 519 -2.83 16.01 0.09
CA LEU A 519 -1.73 16.09 -0.86
C LEU A 519 -1.26 14.71 -1.33
N GLN A 520 -1.14 13.75 -0.43
CA GLN A 520 -0.85 12.35 -0.78
C GLN A 520 -1.91 11.75 -1.71
N GLY A 521 -3.17 12.11 -1.53
CA GLY A 521 -4.28 11.69 -2.39
C GLY A 521 -4.22 12.24 -3.82
N LEU A 522 -3.42 13.29 -4.08
CA LEU A 522 -3.17 13.79 -5.43
C LEU A 522 -2.19 12.90 -6.21
N ALA A 523 -1.38 12.09 -5.53
CA ALA A 523 -0.41 11.21 -6.16
C ALA A 523 -1.12 10.17 -7.05
N THR A 524 -1.01 10.34 -8.35
CA THR A 524 -1.62 9.46 -9.34
C THR A 524 -0.57 9.00 -10.35
N PRO A 525 -0.13 7.74 -10.28
CA PRO A 525 0.79 7.19 -11.29
C PRO A 525 0.09 6.96 -12.64
N SER A 526 -1.22 7.19 -12.72
CA SER A 526 -2.08 6.97 -13.89
C SER A 526 -2.08 8.14 -14.89
N SER A 527 -1.22 9.15 -14.73
CA SER A 527 -1.11 10.28 -15.68
C SER A 527 -0.71 9.81 -17.09
N ASN A 528 -1.37 10.37 -18.09
CA ASN A 528 -1.07 10.16 -19.52
C ASN A 528 0.08 11.03 -20.02
N LEU A 529 0.48 12.08 -19.28
CA LEU A 529 1.63 12.89 -19.62
C LEU A 529 2.90 12.01 -19.67
N GLN A 530 3.79 12.31 -20.60
CA GLN A 530 5.03 11.58 -20.80
C GLN A 530 6.15 12.25 -20.01
N ILE A 531 6.35 11.78 -18.79
CA ILE A 531 7.27 12.38 -17.84
C ILE A 531 8.10 11.27 -17.20
N THR A 532 9.41 11.49 -17.15
CA THR A 532 10.32 10.72 -16.30
C THR A 532 11.01 11.65 -15.30
N GLY A 533 11.51 11.08 -14.24
CA GLY A 533 12.27 11.83 -13.26
C GLY A 533 13.19 10.93 -12.45
N GLU A 534 14.15 11.57 -11.78
CA GLU A 534 15.13 10.91 -10.96
C GLU A 534 15.48 11.76 -9.74
N ILE A 535 15.47 11.13 -8.55
CA ILE A 535 15.99 11.73 -7.32
C ILE A 535 17.33 11.08 -7.03
N PHE A 536 18.36 11.89 -6.85
CA PHE A 536 19.73 11.40 -6.69
C PHE A 536 20.56 12.32 -5.77
N ALA A 537 21.65 11.77 -5.23
CA ALA A 537 22.62 12.55 -4.45
C ALA A 537 23.31 13.59 -5.34
N ALA A 538 23.39 14.84 -4.86
CA ALA A 538 24.02 15.94 -5.61
C ALA A 538 25.51 15.68 -5.94
N SER A 539 26.16 14.76 -5.22
CA SER A 539 27.50 14.28 -5.52
C SER A 539 27.61 13.46 -6.82
N GLY A 540 26.47 13.05 -7.38
CA GLY A 540 26.39 12.15 -8.53
C GLY A 540 26.68 10.67 -8.20
N GLN A 541 27.08 10.37 -6.97
CA GLN A 541 27.35 9.03 -6.46
C GLN A 541 26.33 8.66 -5.39
N GLY A 542 25.87 7.42 -5.35
CA GLY A 542 24.93 6.97 -4.32
C GLY A 542 23.58 6.51 -4.88
N PRO A 543 22.54 6.47 -4.03
CA PRO A 543 21.23 6.00 -4.40
C PRO A 543 20.56 6.90 -5.44
N ARG A 544 19.74 6.26 -6.30
CA ARG A 544 18.95 6.94 -7.32
C ARG A 544 17.54 6.36 -7.29
N ILE A 545 16.53 7.20 -7.25
CA ILE A 545 15.13 6.79 -7.29
C ILE A 545 14.53 7.33 -8.58
N GLN A 546 14.06 6.43 -9.44
CA GLN A 546 13.43 6.82 -10.70
C GLN A 546 11.91 6.83 -10.56
N ILE A 547 11.29 7.78 -11.22
CA ILE A 547 9.85 7.93 -11.37
C ILE A 547 9.50 8.01 -12.85
N ALA A 548 8.35 7.46 -13.21
CA ALA A 548 7.82 7.56 -14.57
C ALA A 548 6.30 7.53 -14.55
N SER A 549 5.68 8.42 -15.31
CA SER A 549 4.24 8.42 -15.55
C SER A 549 3.82 7.20 -16.38
N ARG A 550 2.51 6.89 -16.39
CA ARG A 550 1.98 5.86 -17.28
C ARG A 550 2.28 6.18 -18.74
N GLY A 551 2.04 7.43 -19.18
CA GLY A 551 2.30 7.84 -20.56
C GLY A 551 3.73 7.60 -21.01
N ALA A 552 4.73 7.89 -20.16
CA ALA A 552 6.14 7.59 -20.44
C ALA A 552 6.42 6.08 -20.49
N ARG A 553 5.86 5.31 -19.54
CA ARG A 553 6.04 3.86 -19.47
C ARG A 553 5.46 3.12 -20.69
N GLU A 554 4.30 3.54 -21.17
CA GLU A 554 3.65 2.97 -22.36
C GLU A 554 4.44 3.22 -23.65
N ARG A 555 5.26 4.27 -23.70
CA ARG A 555 6.19 4.54 -24.82
C ARG A 555 7.58 3.93 -24.66
N GLY A 556 7.76 3.08 -23.66
CA GLY A 556 9.02 2.33 -23.48
C GLY A 556 10.10 3.10 -22.73
N ALA A 557 9.73 4.15 -21.97
CA ALA A 557 10.67 4.77 -21.04
C ALA A 557 11.21 3.69 -20.09
N PRO A 558 12.54 3.51 -20.00
CA PRO A 558 13.10 2.46 -19.16
C PRO A 558 12.79 2.77 -17.70
N ILE A 559 12.04 1.89 -17.07
CA ILE A 559 12.09 1.78 -15.61
C ILE A 559 13.42 1.07 -15.34
N GLN A 560 14.49 1.85 -15.19
CA GLN A 560 15.78 1.25 -14.91
C GLN A 560 15.70 0.53 -13.58
N THR A 561 16.08 -0.73 -13.63
CA THR A 561 16.33 -1.55 -12.47
C THR A 561 17.52 -0.96 -11.73
N ILE A 562 17.30 -0.28 -10.63
CA ILE A 562 18.41 -0.09 -9.70
C ILE A 562 18.56 -1.43 -8.99
N ALA A 563 19.42 -2.26 -9.55
CA ALA A 563 19.89 -3.45 -8.88
C ALA A 563 20.75 -2.99 -7.71
N THR A 564 20.43 -3.51 -6.54
CA THR A 564 21.27 -3.73 -5.36
C THR A 564 21.54 -2.58 -4.39
N ALA A 565 21.54 -2.97 -3.13
CA ALA A 565 22.02 -2.36 -1.90
C ALA A 565 21.27 -1.10 -1.46
N SER A 566 20.90 -1.07 -0.20
CA SER A 566 20.26 -0.01 0.58
C SER A 566 20.04 1.31 -0.18
N GLN A 567 18.82 1.51 -0.64
CA GLN A 567 18.42 2.78 -1.28
C GLN A 567 18.11 3.84 -0.22
N SER A 568 18.89 3.88 0.83
CA SER A 568 18.84 4.92 1.85
C SER A 568 19.88 5.98 1.54
N PHE A 569 19.46 7.22 1.69
CA PHE A 569 20.33 8.38 1.67
C PHE A 569 20.87 8.62 3.06
N ARG A 570 22.01 9.30 3.17
CA ARG A 570 22.58 9.65 4.46
C ARG A 570 21.98 10.94 5.02
N ALA A 571 21.86 11.02 6.34
CA ALA A 571 21.52 12.28 6.99
C ALA A 571 22.55 13.37 6.64
N GLY A 572 22.06 14.56 6.29
CA GLY A 572 22.87 15.67 5.82
C GLY A 572 23.26 15.62 4.34
N GLU A 573 22.95 14.53 3.63
CA GLU A 573 23.27 14.41 2.20
C GLU A 573 22.44 15.41 1.36
N ALA A 574 23.11 16.03 0.41
CA ALA A 574 22.46 16.92 -0.55
C ALA A 574 21.86 16.06 -1.68
N ILE A 575 20.59 16.31 -2.03
CA ILE A 575 19.90 15.64 -3.11
C ILE A 575 19.40 16.63 -4.17
N GLN A 576 19.15 16.11 -5.36
CA GLN A 576 18.52 16.82 -6.48
C GLN A 576 17.42 15.95 -7.08
N LEU A 577 16.41 16.64 -7.65
CA LEU A 577 15.36 16.05 -8.46
C LEU A 577 15.55 16.50 -9.90
N LYS A 578 15.73 15.57 -10.83
CA LYS A 578 15.67 15.80 -12.27
C LYS A 578 14.30 15.37 -12.76
N VAL A 579 13.65 16.22 -13.56
CA VAL A 579 12.40 15.91 -14.27
C VAL A 579 12.63 16.09 -15.75
N GLU A 580 12.23 15.11 -16.56
CA GLU A 580 12.32 15.15 -18.02
C GLU A 580 10.90 15.24 -18.60
N ASN A 581 10.68 16.28 -19.38
CA ASN A 581 9.47 16.50 -20.16
C ASN A 581 9.65 15.86 -21.53
N LEU A 582 8.92 14.78 -21.81
CA LEU A 582 8.93 14.09 -23.11
C LEU A 582 7.75 14.49 -24.00
N GLU A 583 6.98 15.52 -23.58
CA GLU A 583 5.86 16.08 -24.33
C GLU A 583 6.32 17.14 -25.34
N ASP A 584 5.49 17.37 -26.35
CA ASP A 584 5.68 18.44 -27.35
C ASP A 584 5.21 19.82 -26.86
N GLN A 585 4.86 19.95 -25.57
CA GLN A 585 4.38 21.15 -24.92
C GLN A 585 5.19 21.46 -23.66
N GLU A 586 5.09 22.70 -23.20
CA GLU A 586 5.68 23.13 -21.93
C GLU A 586 4.94 22.52 -20.75
N LEU A 587 5.67 22.17 -19.69
CA LEU A 587 5.12 21.71 -18.41
C LEU A 587 5.67 22.56 -17.27
N TYR A 588 5.00 22.52 -16.12
CA TYR A 588 5.33 23.32 -14.93
C TYR A 588 5.49 22.42 -13.72
N LEU A 589 6.59 22.62 -12.98
CA LEU A 589 6.98 21.79 -11.83
C LEU A 589 6.63 22.50 -10.51
N SER A 590 6.08 21.74 -9.58
CA SER A 590 6.02 22.09 -8.16
C SER A 590 6.44 20.88 -7.33
N CYS A 591 7.20 21.11 -6.26
CA CYS A 591 7.67 20.04 -5.39
C CYS A 591 7.49 20.41 -3.91
N LEU A 592 6.90 19.50 -3.14
CA LEU A 592 6.71 19.63 -1.70
C LEU A 592 7.34 18.44 -1.00
N ALA A 593 7.82 18.64 0.23
CA ALA A 593 8.23 17.56 1.12
C ALA A 593 7.24 17.43 2.28
N ILE A 594 6.96 16.20 2.67
CA ILE A 594 6.20 15.85 3.87
C ILE A 594 7.09 14.95 4.72
N ASP A 595 7.48 15.40 5.92
CA ASP A 595 8.34 14.62 6.80
C ASP A 595 7.54 13.60 7.63
N ALA A 596 8.23 12.75 8.37
CA ALA A 596 7.61 11.74 9.24
C ALA A 596 6.71 12.33 10.35
N GLY A 597 6.89 13.60 10.68
CA GLY A 597 6.04 14.35 11.60
C GLY A 597 4.82 14.95 10.91
N GLY A 598 4.68 14.83 9.59
CA GLY A 598 3.63 15.46 8.78
C GLY A 598 3.89 16.95 8.52
N ASN A 599 5.11 17.48 8.77
CA ASN A 599 5.42 18.85 8.39
C ASN A 599 5.53 18.96 6.87
N ILE A 600 4.94 20.01 6.31
CA ILE A 600 4.94 20.28 4.88
C ILE A 600 5.91 21.42 4.59
N THR A 601 6.79 21.21 3.61
CA THR A 601 7.73 22.21 3.14
C THR A 601 7.67 22.29 1.62
N VAL A 602 7.48 23.48 1.08
CA VAL A 602 7.58 23.71 -0.37
C VAL A 602 9.06 23.80 -0.74
N LEU A 603 9.49 22.90 -1.61
CA LEU A 603 10.87 22.78 -2.07
C LEU A 603 11.10 23.52 -3.39
N TYR A 604 10.09 23.54 -4.26
CA TYR A 604 10.16 24.21 -5.55
C TYR A 604 8.79 24.76 -5.97
N PRO A 605 8.70 25.99 -6.47
CA PRO A 605 9.82 26.91 -6.71
C PRO A 605 10.52 27.36 -5.42
N ALA A 606 11.81 27.71 -5.51
CA ALA A 606 12.63 28.14 -4.37
C ALA A 606 13.00 29.64 -4.42
N ASN A 607 12.65 30.34 -5.49
CA ASN A 607 12.77 31.81 -5.63
C ASN A 607 11.38 32.41 -5.65
N TRP A 608 11.01 33.13 -4.58
CA TRP A 608 9.67 33.66 -4.35
C TRP A 608 9.39 34.99 -5.10
N ASP A 609 10.42 35.62 -5.66
CA ASP A 609 10.30 36.78 -6.51
C ASP A 609 10.35 36.42 -8.00
N ALA A 610 10.57 35.16 -8.34
CA ALA A 610 10.61 34.71 -9.71
C ALA A 610 9.22 34.70 -10.35
N PRO A 611 9.12 34.96 -11.67
CA PRO A 611 7.89 34.83 -12.41
C PRO A 611 7.40 33.37 -12.48
N GLU A 612 6.13 33.17 -12.83
CA GLU A 612 5.50 31.86 -12.95
C GLU A 612 6.27 30.93 -13.93
N GLU A 613 6.88 31.48 -14.94
CA GLU A 613 7.67 30.80 -15.97
C GLU A 613 8.96 30.17 -15.42
N ALA A 614 9.41 30.55 -14.23
CA ALA A 614 10.61 30.02 -13.62
C ALA A 614 10.45 28.50 -13.26
N ALA A 615 9.22 28.04 -13.10
CA ALA A 615 8.89 26.62 -12.85
C ALA A 615 8.67 25.81 -14.14
N ARG A 616 8.88 26.42 -15.31
CA ARG A 616 8.64 25.81 -16.62
C ARG A 616 9.70 24.79 -16.98
N ILE A 617 9.27 23.71 -17.57
CA ILE A 617 10.10 22.71 -18.24
C ILE A 617 9.74 22.78 -19.73
N ASP A 618 10.66 23.22 -20.55
CA ASP A 618 10.43 23.34 -21.98
C ASP A 618 10.14 21.97 -22.61
N ARG A 619 9.48 21.97 -23.77
CA ARG A 619 9.19 20.73 -24.54
C ARG A 619 10.47 19.94 -24.81
N SER A 620 10.37 18.63 -24.67
CA SER A 620 11.49 17.68 -24.93
C SER A 620 12.78 18.07 -24.19
N SER A 621 12.67 18.59 -22.98
CA SER A 621 13.78 19.10 -22.17
C SER A 621 13.74 18.57 -20.74
N SER A 622 14.75 18.89 -19.95
CA SER A 622 14.81 18.49 -18.55
C SER A 622 15.11 19.65 -17.62
N LEU A 623 14.62 19.57 -16.39
CA LEU A 623 14.87 20.51 -15.32
C LEU A 623 15.44 19.76 -14.11
N VAL A 624 16.55 20.27 -13.58
CA VAL A 624 17.16 19.78 -12.31
C VAL A 624 16.92 20.81 -11.23
N VAL A 625 16.34 20.40 -10.11
CA VAL A 625 16.05 21.27 -8.98
C VAL A 625 16.65 20.73 -7.68
N PRO A 626 17.13 21.58 -6.76
CA PRO A 626 17.30 23.03 -6.95
C PRO A 626 18.28 23.35 -8.09
N ARG A 627 18.04 24.47 -8.78
CA ARG A 627 18.96 24.97 -9.80
C ARG A 627 20.13 25.73 -9.14
N SER A 628 21.24 25.86 -9.83
CA SER A 628 22.39 26.63 -9.33
C SER A 628 22.03 28.11 -9.05
N GLU A 629 21.16 28.67 -9.87
CA GLU A 629 20.66 30.05 -9.74
C GLU A 629 19.67 30.28 -8.59
N ASP A 630 19.08 29.18 -8.03
CA ASP A 630 18.21 29.25 -6.86
C ASP A 630 19.03 29.53 -5.57
N GLU A 631 20.35 29.30 -5.59
CA GLU A 631 21.28 29.51 -4.46
C GLU A 631 20.88 28.75 -3.18
N VAL A 632 20.20 27.62 -3.33
CA VAL A 632 19.74 26.76 -2.24
C VAL A 632 20.23 25.34 -2.46
N VAL A 633 20.41 24.60 -1.37
CA VAL A 633 20.80 23.19 -1.39
C VAL A 633 19.76 22.39 -0.62
N LEU A 634 19.13 21.43 -1.28
CA LEU A 634 18.22 20.50 -0.61
C LEU A 634 19.02 19.44 0.13
N ARG A 635 19.05 19.53 1.46
CA ARG A 635 19.70 18.55 2.34
C ARG A 635 18.67 17.74 3.09
N LEU A 636 18.91 16.45 3.13
CA LEU A 636 18.11 15.55 3.98
C LEU A 636 18.42 15.83 5.44
N GLY A 637 17.40 15.88 6.27
CA GLY A 637 17.51 16.14 7.70
C GLY A 637 18.05 14.94 8.48
N GLY A 638 17.50 14.68 9.66
CA GLY A 638 17.82 13.52 10.49
C GLY A 638 17.29 12.21 9.93
N LYS A 639 17.66 11.11 10.58
CA LYS A 639 17.20 9.76 10.24
C LYS A 639 15.68 9.66 10.22
N GLY A 640 15.13 8.87 9.30
CA GLY A 640 13.70 8.66 9.16
C GLY A 640 13.25 8.60 7.71
N PHE A 641 12.02 9.03 7.46
CA PHE A 641 11.44 9.05 6.13
C PHE A 641 10.96 10.47 5.79
N VAL A 642 11.15 10.83 4.53
CA VAL A 642 10.57 12.05 3.95
C VAL A 642 9.91 11.67 2.63
N GLU A 643 8.70 12.17 2.42
CA GLU A 643 7.95 12.01 1.18
C GLU A 643 8.10 13.25 0.32
N LEU A 644 8.53 13.09 -0.92
CA LEU A 644 8.53 14.15 -1.93
C LEU A 644 7.29 14.01 -2.81
N LEU A 645 6.44 15.00 -2.80
CA LEU A 645 5.31 15.12 -3.72
C LEU A 645 5.73 16.04 -4.87
N THR A 646 5.85 15.45 -6.06
CA THR A 646 6.25 16.15 -7.29
C THR A 646 5.02 16.29 -8.17
N LEU A 647 4.60 17.54 -8.42
CA LEU A 647 3.45 17.90 -9.25
C LEU A 647 3.94 18.50 -10.56
N ILE A 648 3.46 17.99 -11.68
CA ILE A 648 3.83 18.46 -13.02
C ILE A 648 2.55 18.67 -13.81
N SER A 649 2.32 19.92 -14.25
CA SER A 649 1.07 20.35 -14.88
C SER A 649 1.30 21.00 -16.24
N THR A 650 0.28 20.98 -17.10
CA THR A 650 0.31 21.61 -18.43
C THR A 650 0.14 23.14 -18.39
N SER A 651 -0.20 23.69 -17.23
CA SER A 651 -0.26 25.14 -16.99
C SER A 651 0.19 25.45 -15.57
N PRO A 652 0.70 26.64 -15.29
CA PRO A 652 1.14 27.01 -13.95
C PRO A 652 0.02 26.90 -12.92
N LEU A 653 0.34 26.43 -11.73
CA LEU A 653 -0.57 26.39 -10.57
C LEU A 653 -0.57 27.76 -9.89
N ARG A 654 -1.22 28.73 -10.53
CA ARG A 654 -1.07 30.18 -10.25
C ARG A 654 -1.57 30.59 -8.89
N ASN A 655 -2.74 30.10 -8.47
CA ASN A 655 -3.32 30.49 -7.19
C ASN A 655 -2.51 29.91 -6.04
N ALA A 656 -2.07 28.64 -6.15
CA ALA A 656 -1.18 28.01 -5.19
C ALA A 656 0.16 28.77 -5.10
N LEU A 657 0.76 29.10 -6.23
CA LEU A 657 2.02 29.83 -6.27
C LEU A 657 1.91 31.24 -5.62
N ARG A 658 0.85 32.00 -5.93
CA ARG A 658 0.60 33.30 -5.31
C ARG A 658 0.38 33.21 -3.80
N ALA A 659 -0.35 32.19 -3.32
CA ALA A 659 -0.51 31.97 -1.90
C ALA A 659 0.86 31.71 -1.24
N MET A 660 1.66 30.80 -1.81
CA MET A 660 3.00 30.52 -1.30
C MET A 660 3.92 31.78 -1.32
N GLN A 661 3.91 32.57 -2.39
CA GLN A 661 4.66 33.81 -2.49
C GLN A 661 4.21 34.83 -1.42
N THR A 662 2.92 34.93 -1.16
CA THR A 662 2.37 35.84 -0.13
C THR A 662 2.87 35.40 1.26
N ILE A 663 2.83 34.13 1.57
CA ILE A 663 3.34 33.58 2.84
C ILE A 663 4.84 33.80 2.96
N ALA A 664 5.62 33.51 1.91
CA ALA A 664 7.07 33.71 1.89
C ALA A 664 7.45 35.17 2.14
N ARG A 665 6.81 36.10 1.43
CA ARG A 665 7.03 37.57 1.60
C ARG A 665 6.62 38.04 3.00
N GLY A 666 5.51 37.57 3.52
CA GLY A 666 5.08 37.86 4.90
C GLY A 666 6.10 37.44 5.96
N ARG A 667 6.93 36.44 5.64
CA ARG A 667 8.04 35.94 6.48
C ARG A 667 9.41 36.53 6.12
N GLY A 668 9.45 37.45 5.15
CA GLY A 668 10.71 38.04 4.69
C GLY A 668 11.60 37.13 3.86
N LEU A 669 11.04 36.01 3.34
CA LEU A 669 11.77 35.07 2.49
C LEU A 669 11.72 35.50 1.03
N GLN A 670 12.89 35.76 0.45
CA GLN A 670 13.04 36.00 -1.00
C GLN A 670 13.41 34.70 -1.73
N ARG A 671 14.21 33.85 -1.08
CA ARG A 671 14.71 32.59 -1.60
C ARG A 671 14.72 31.53 -0.51
N GLY A 672 14.68 30.26 -0.88
CA GLY A 672 14.75 29.12 0.01
C GLY A 672 13.45 28.33 0.11
N PHE A 673 13.51 27.25 0.86
CA PHE A 673 12.37 26.37 1.09
C PHE A 673 11.36 27.03 2.03
N LEU A 674 10.07 26.86 1.76
CA LEU A 674 9.00 27.46 2.54
C LEU A 674 8.33 26.42 3.43
N PRO A 675 8.60 26.39 4.75
CA PRO A 675 7.79 25.62 5.69
C PRO A 675 6.36 26.17 5.73
N VAL A 676 5.38 25.28 5.68
CA VAL A 676 3.96 25.66 5.72
C VAL A 676 3.45 25.38 7.15
N GLU A 677 3.04 26.41 7.87
CA GLU A 677 2.74 26.38 9.30
C GLU A 677 1.40 27.05 9.65
N GLY A 678 0.86 26.78 10.82
CA GLY A 678 -0.37 27.42 11.31
C GLY A 678 -1.60 27.12 10.45
N ASP A 679 -2.18 28.14 9.84
CA ASP A 679 -3.32 28.04 8.92
C ASP A 679 -2.89 27.99 7.44
N ASP A 680 -1.63 28.27 7.12
CA ASP A 680 -1.07 28.28 5.76
C ASP A 680 -1.30 26.96 5.01
N PRO A 681 -1.19 25.75 5.63
CA PRO A 681 -1.41 24.50 4.92
C PRO A 681 -2.76 24.40 4.22
N LEU A 682 -3.81 24.92 4.85
CA LEU A 682 -5.16 24.88 4.29
C LEU A 682 -5.36 25.92 3.19
N GLU A 683 -4.70 27.08 3.29
CA GLU A 683 -4.73 28.11 2.26
C GLU A 683 -4.01 27.65 0.99
N VAL A 684 -2.77 27.15 1.14
CA VAL A 684 -1.99 26.58 0.02
C VAL A 684 -2.73 25.43 -0.64
N LEU A 685 -3.24 24.48 0.18
CA LEU A 685 -4.00 23.34 -0.31
C LEU A 685 -5.28 23.76 -1.04
N GLY A 686 -6.04 24.71 -0.48
CA GLY A 686 -7.28 25.20 -1.09
C GLY A 686 -7.03 25.81 -2.48
N ASN A 687 -5.98 26.61 -2.61
CA ASN A 687 -5.56 27.20 -3.89
C ASN A 687 -5.04 26.14 -4.87
N LEU A 688 -4.23 25.20 -4.40
CA LEU A 688 -3.73 24.08 -5.22
C LEU A 688 -4.88 23.24 -5.79
N LEU A 689 -5.82 22.85 -4.95
CA LEU A 689 -6.98 22.08 -5.39
C LEU A 689 -7.89 22.89 -6.34
N GLY A 690 -7.95 24.20 -6.18
CA GLY A 690 -8.63 25.13 -7.10
C GLY A 690 -7.98 25.13 -8.49
N ASP A 691 -6.65 25.27 -8.54
CA ASP A 691 -5.88 25.24 -9.79
C ASP A 691 -6.01 23.89 -10.51
N VAL A 692 -5.91 22.78 -9.77
CA VAL A 692 -6.08 21.42 -10.32
C VAL A 692 -7.48 21.22 -10.92
N GLU A 693 -8.51 21.75 -10.26
CA GLU A 693 -9.89 21.68 -10.77
C GLU A 693 -10.07 22.55 -12.03
N GLU A 694 -9.47 23.75 -12.06
CA GLU A 694 -9.53 24.64 -13.21
C GLU A 694 -8.85 24.00 -14.44
N LEU A 695 -7.69 23.40 -14.28
CA LEU A 695 -7.01 22.62 -15.33
C LEU A 695 -7.91 21.50 -15.87
N SER A 696 -8.56 20.75 -14.98
CA SER A 696 -9.48 19.69 -15.37
C SER A 696 -10.71 20.20 -16.12
N ARG A 697 -11.23 21.38 -15.75
CA ARG A 697 -12.37 22.02 -16.42
C ARG A 697 -12.00 22.62 -17.78
N SER A 698 -10.84 23.22 -17.92
CA SER A 698 -10.38 23.82 -19.17
C SER A 698 -10.29 22.78 -20.27
N ASN A 699 -9.79 21.60 -19.94
CA ASN A 699 -9.69 20.50 -20.88
C ASN A 699 -11.07 19.91 -21.25
N ARG A 700 -12.05 19.91 -20.31
CA ARG A 700 -13.43 19.48 -20.58
C ARG A 700 -14.21 20.44 -21.47
N ARG A 701 -13.95 21.76 -21.44
CA ARG A 701 -14.61 22.75 -22.34
C ARG A 701 -14.25 22.52 -23.80
N ASN A 702 -13.13 21.89 -24.07
CA ASN A 702 -12.70 21.49 -25.41
C ASN A 702 -13.30 20.14 -25.83
N ALA A 703 -14.00 19.42 -24.94
CA ALA A 703 -14.71 18.19 -25.26
C ALA A 703 -16.14 18.51 -25.75
N THR A 704 -16.60 17.78 -26.77
CA THR A 704 -17.90 18.02 -27.46
C THR A 704 -19.11 17.71 -26.56
N ILE A 705 -18.93 17.05 -25.43
CA ILE A 705 -20.01 16.71 -24.48
C ILE A 705 -19.62 17.20 -23.07
N ILE A 706 -20.37 18.19 -22.59
CA ILE A 706 -20.28 18.65 -21.20
C ILE A 706 -21.40 17.98 -20.42
N VAL A 707 -21.06 17.05 -19.52
CA VAL A 707 -22.01 16.45 -18.59
C VAL A 707 -22.06 17.28 -17.32
N GLU A 708 -23.05 18.13 -17.19
CA GLU A 708 -23.37 18.79 -15.92
C GLU A 708 -24.24 17.89 -15.06
N SER A 709 -23.69 17.37 -13.96
CA SER A 709 -24.49 16.70 -12.94
C SER A 709 -25.41 17.72 -12.25
N ARG A 710 -26.72 17.58 -12.43
CA ARG A 710 -27.76 18.41 -11.78
C ARG A 710 -28.08 18.01 -10.33
N SER A 711 -27.29 17.12 -9.71
CA SER A 711 -27.49 16.81 -8.29
C SER A 711 -27.02 18.01 -7.46
N ALA A 712 -27.96 18.63 -6.75
CA ALA A 712 -27.76 19.74 -5.81
C ALA A 712 -27.04 19.31 -4.52
N GLY A 713 -25.84 18.75 -4.65
CA GLY A 713 -24.92 18.42 -3.57
C GLY A 713 -23.51 18.81 -4.00
N ARG A 714 -22.74 19.44 -3.14
CA ARG A 714 -21.38 19.98 -3.35
C ARG A 714 -20.60 19.24 -4.43
N ARG A 715 -20.29 19.92 -5.54
CA ARG A 715 -19.52 19.37 -6.66
C ARG A 715 -18.18 18.87 -6.16
N GLY A 716 -17.88 17.57 -6.27
CA GLY A 716 -16.57 17.01 -5.97
C GLY A 716 -15.53 17.58 -6.93
N ARG A 717 -14.30 17.73 -6.45
CA ARG A 717 -13.14 18.17 -7.25
C ARG A 717 -12.64 17.01 -8.10
N SER A 718 -11.89 17.33 -9.15
CA SER A 718 -11.38 16.31 -10.07
C SER A 718 -10.02 16.70 -10.65
N LEU A 719 -9.21 15.68 -10.95
CA LEU A 719 -7.90 15.78 -11.56
C LEU A 719 -7.94 15.09 -12.93
N ASP A 720 -7.57 15.79 -13.99
CA ASP A 720 -7.47 15.23 -15.33
C ASP A 720 -6.07 14.64 -15.56
N THR A 721 -6.01 13.34 -15.85
CA THR A 721 -4.76 12.61 -16.08
C THR A 721 -3.98 13.06 -17.32
N ASN A 722 -4.59 13.87 -18.19
CA ASN A 722 -3.91 14.49 -19.35
C ASN A 722 -3.31 15.87 -19.04
N THR A 723 -3.62 16.45 -17.87
CA THR A 723 -3.17 17.80 -17.55
C THR A 723 -2.28 17.87 -16.32
N LEU A 724 -2.29 16.82 -15.50
CA LEU A 724 -1.48 16.75 -14.28
C LEU A 724 -0.89 15.36 -14.10
N ALA A 725 0.38 15.33 -13.73
CA ALA A 725 1.04 14.17 -13.13
C ALA A 725 1.44 14.52 -11.70
N ALA A 726 1.20 13.60 -10.78
CA ALA A 726 1.59 13.75 -9.39
C ALA A 726 2.27 12.47 -8.90
N PHE A 727 3.50 12.61 -8.43
CA PHE A 727 4.31 11.49 -7.92
C PHE A 727 4.56 11.69 -6.44
N SER A 728 4.25 10.66 -5.66
CA SER A 728 4.69 10.55 -4.27
C SER A 728 5.91 9.62 -4.23
N THR A 729 7.01 10.12 -3.69
CA THR A 729 8.27 9.36 -3.58
C THR A 729 8.77 9.42 -2.16
N VAL A 730 8.81 8.28 -1.49
CA VAL A 730 9.33 8.18 -0.11
C VAL A 730 10.82 7.91 -0.14
N ILE A 731 11.57 8.74 0.56
CA ILE A 731 13.02 8.67 0.73
C ILE A 731 13.31 8.19 2.15
N GLN A 732 14.11 7.15 2.28
CA GLN A 732 14.65 6.71 3.55
C GLN A 732 15.97 7.44 3.82
N VAL A 733 16.13 7.98 5.03
CA VAL A 733 17.35 8.63 5.52
C VAL A 733 17.93 7.81 6.68
N GLU A 734 19.19 7.41 6.56
CA GLU A 734 19.94 6.63 7.57
C GLU A 734 21.03 7.43 8.27
#